data_6f8dabc278c384ac8cba651b95f562f4
#
_entry.id   6f8dabc278c384ac8cba651b95f562f4
#
_cell.length_a   1.000
_cell.length_b   1.000
_cell.length_c   1.000
_cell.angle_alpha   90.00
_cell.angle_beta   90.00
_cell.angle_gamma   90.00
#
_symmetry.space_group_name_H-M   'P 1'
#
loop_
_entity.id
_entity.type
_entity.pdbx_description
1 polymer ?
#
loop_
_entity_poly.entity_id
_entity_poly.type
_entity_poly.pdbx_seq_one_letter_code
_entity_poly.pdbx_strand_id
1 'polypeptide(L)'
;MPVVQDANVDPAASRMYNPLPTPLTPADSTKSSPSVFKDLGSVDSDPPLPPTKRRRTGEYNGADIAAQLDDNTAEKNHADGSSQATRLDIHIRTPSGTATSSSASFPRENSASPSTAAPIAGAETNATTQERPVAPPIDYEKYKPKSSIPAIPATVYAQECINAAYASRLNPYALHRDEQEALQGHLCHLHVTTYLNIRNGILRLWTRNPMVSVTKEEALGCAKDYRWMGLASFAYEWLVRNGYINFGCVEVPKAVLTPPKRAHRNERPVIVIVGAGVSGLGCARQLESLFKQYKDDSITSKVIILEGRRRIGGRVYSHPLHSHENVSLPKGLRPTADMGAQIVVGFDGGNPLDPIIRAQLALHCHMLRDISTIYDIDGSAVDELQDARDERLYNDLLGRSGLYRHKAVITPTAEGNRELIDHGRDVVADDGVTVKQYEEARAAGTVGMLLPAARFRRGIGHKTARHGPPPTAPVPDTGPDEELPAAMECQRMGWTLREGVSPNETLDLDGIAKQSPTQTLGAVMDEGVRQYQKMLPLEPKDMRLLNWHYANLEYANATTLGTLSLSGWDQDMGNEFEGEHAQVIGGYQQLPRGLWALPTRLDVRPSKTVTKISYDERGQGRTKAVVYCEDGEAIEADHVVYTGSLGTLKRRTVEFNPPLPEWKLEAIDRLGFGVMNKVVLVFDKPFWDVNRDMFGLLREPTGSVDSMNQADYATNRGRFYLFWNCVKTSGMPVLIALMAGHAAHQAETMTDGAIVTEVTAQLRKIFSSSSVTVPDPLETIVTRWQSDKFTYGSYSFVAAEALPGDYDVMAQAVGNLHFAGEATCGSHPATVHGAYLSGLRAAREIIDAIYGPIAMPSPLVPSKPPSPAINTVTSETRSSSSSTAAASHSAYTAALTAHIHATLGPAPARPARLALNPFLSFQKDYWQAAREEGDGRKRAATNNPHARAARDEIRAILGRMWREAAEDVKAPYHAQMQERREENERRLEEWRQEMEQYKRRVAEEKERWIRENPFEEWRRRR
;
A
#
# COMPACT_ATOMS: atom_id res chain seq x y z
N MET A 1 -14.01 58.24 13.79
CA MET A 1 -13.73 59.25 14.85
C MET A 1 -14.73 59.15 15.95
N PRO A 2 -14.44 59.41 17.26
CA PRO A 2 -13.12 59.64 17.87
C PRO A 2 -12.63 58.48 18.74
N VAL A 3 -11.39 58.15 18.96
CA VAL A 3 -10.24 58.78 19.67
C VAL A 3 -10.52 59.16 21.12
N VAL A 4 -9.84 58.48 22.06
CA VAL A 4 -9.22 58.92 23.29
C VAL A 4 -8.47 57.67 23.80
N GLN A 5 -7.19 57.56 23.80
CA GLN A 5 -6.04 58.09 24.52
C GLN A 5 -5.98 57.73 25.99
N ASP A 6 -4.91 57.03 26.31
CA ASP A 6 -3.83 57.17 27.27
C ASP A 6 -4.09 56.86 28.74
N ALA A 7 -3.23 56.00 29.30
CA ALA A 7 -2.20 56.34 30.31
C ALA A 7 -1.55 55.01 30.82
N ASN A 8 -0.28 54.86 30.48
CA ASN A 8 0.90 54.89 31.35
C ASN A 8 0.80 54.33 32.76
N VAL A 9 1.63 53.34 33.08
CA VAL A 9 2.76 53.43 34.04
C VAL A 9 3.54 52.10 34.08
N ASP A 10 4.82 52.15 33.75
CA ASP A 10 5.96 51.33 34.07
C ASP A 10 6.45 51.60 35.51
N PRO A 11 7.53 50.98 36.07
CA PRO A 11 8.25 49.72 35.82
C PRO A 11 8.71 48.97 37.10
N ALA A 12 9.52 47.93 36.83
CA ALA A 12 10.60 47.40 37.66
C ALA A 12 10.39 46.44 38.86
N ALA A 13 10.96 45.25 38.77
CA ALA A 13 12.05 44.69 39.51
C ALA A 13 12.19 43.19 39.21
N SER A 14 13.17 42.83 38.49
CA SER A 14 14.51 42.28 38.75
C SER A 14 14.63 41.39 40.02
N ARG A 15 15.04 40.16 39.82
CA ARG A 15 16.13 39.36 40.42
C ARG A 15 15.91 37.88 40.12
N MET A 16 16.79 37.30 39.40
CA MET A 16 18.11 36.79 39.66
C MET A 16 18.16 35.52 40.53
N TYR A 17 18.83 34.57 39.91
CA TYR A 17 19.85 33.60 40.38
C TYR A 17 19.43 32.17 40.66
N ASN A 18 19.90 31.27 39.78
CA ASN A 18 20.90 30.16 39.95
C ASN A 18 21.32 29.76 41.36
N PRO A 19 21.98 28.62 41.57
CA PRO A 19 22.39 27.48 40.75
C PRO A 19 22.21 26.06 41.39
N LEU A 20 22.57 25.05 40.60
CA LEU A 20 22.93 23.67 40.94
C LEU A 20 23.54 23.38 42.33
N PRO A 21 23.44 22.14 42.86
CA PRO A 21 24.66 21.39 43.08
C PRO A 21 24.66 19.94 42.56
N THR A 22 25.77 19.55 42.00
CA THR A 22 26.34 18.20 41.83
C THR A 22 26.95 17.70 43.14
N PRO A 23 27.57 16.49 43.21
CA PRO A 23 27.10 15.12 43.07
C PRO A 23 27.43 14.26 44.33
N LEU A 24 26.83 13.10 44.49
CA LEU A 24 27.36 12.05 45.36
C LEU A 24 27.07 10.65 44.78
N THR A 25 28.12 9.91 44.54
CA THR A 25 28.22 8.45 44.32
C THR A 25 28.53 7.75 45.63
N PRO A 26 28.61 6.40 45.73
CA PRO A 26 27.70 5.33 45.36
C PRO A 26 27.44 4.39 46.59
N ALA A 27 26.47 3.51 46.51
CA ALA A 27 26.47 2.28 47.29
C ALA A 27 25.68 1.15 46.63
N ASP A 28 26.36 0.03 46.51
CA ASP A 28 25.88 -1.28 46.10
C ASP A 28 24.63 -1.76 46.82
N SER A 29 23.72 -2.38 46.09
CA SER A 29 23.07 -3.63 46.51
C SER A 29 22.37 -4.36 45.38
N THR A 30 22.96 -5.49 45.00
CA THR A 30 22.40 -6.61 44.31
C THR A 30 21.03 -7.00 44.79
N LYS A 31 20.01 -7.01 43.92
CA LYS A 31 18.95 -8.04 43.89
C LYS A 31 18.30 -8.08 42.53
N SER A 32 18.47 -9.22 41.91
CA SER A 32 17.81 -9.71 40.73
C SER A 32 16.28 -9.69 40.83
N SER A 33 15.62 -9.12 39.85
CA SER A 33 14.21 -9.40 39.55
C SER A 33 14.03 -9.63 38.04
N PRO A 34 13.18 -10.57 37.66
CA PRO A 34 13.28 -11.18 36.32
C PRO A 34 12.76 -10.27 35.22
N SER A 35 13.48 -10.33 34.11
CA SER A 35 13.13 -9.72 32.83
C SER A 35 11.76 -10.20 32.32
N VAL A 36 10.76 -9.31 32.34
CA VAL A 36 9.42 -9.49 31.76
C VAL A 36 9.34 -8.85 30.36
N PHE A 37 10.45 -8.53 29.74
CA PHE A 37 10.47 -7.95 28.40
C PHE A 37 11.10 -8.91 27.38
N LYS A 38 10.43 -10.03 27.14
CA LYS A 38 10.84 -10.93 26.05
C LYS A 38 9.73 -11.36 25.12
N ASP A 39 8.68 -10.59 24.91
CA ASP A 39 7.70 -10.89 23.85
C ASP A 39 6.82 -9.67 23.56
N LEU A 40 7.43 -8.58 23.08
CA LEU A 40 6.72 -7.55 22.34
C LEU A 40 7.29 -7.53 20.90
N GLY A 41 6.88 -8.51 20.13
CA GLY A 41 7.06 -8.46 18.67
C GLY A 41 6.21 -7.32 18.09
N SER A 42 6.78 -6.58 17.16
CA SER A 42 6.11 -5.51 16.41
C SER A 42 4.72 -5.94 15.92
N VAL A 43 3.71 -5.12 16.17
CA VAL A 43 2.30 -5.47 15.91
C VAL A 43 1.89 -5.14 14.46
N ASP A 44 2.66 -4.45 13.68
CA ASP A 44 2.30 -3.99 12.32
C ASP A 44 3.42 -4.12 11.27
N SER A 45 4.31 -5.10 11.40
CA SER A 45 5.24 -5.37 10.32
C SER A 45 4.58 -6.24 9.25
N ASP A 46 4.12 -5.63 8.18
CA ASP A 46 3.82 -6.34 6.94
C ASP A 46 5.07 -7.11 6.48
N PRO A 47 4.92 -8.30 5.90
CA PRO A 47 6.06 -9.06 5.41
C PRO A 47 6.81 -8.24 4.35
N PRO A 48 8.14 -8.24 4.37
CA PRO A 48 8.91 -7.51 3.37
C PRO A 48 8.61 -8.06 1.98
N LEU A 49 8.33 -7.15 1.07
CA LEU A 49 8.28 -7.43 -0.36
C LEU A 49 9.68 -7.92 -0.82
N PRO A 50 9.76 -8.71 -1.88
CA PRO A 50 11.05 -9.15 -2.39
C PRO A 50 11.96 -7.96 -2.68
N PRO A 51 13.27 -8.09 -2.52
CA PRO A 51 14.19 -6.96 -2.60
C PRO A 51 14.15 -6.34 -3.99
N THR A 52 13.48 -5.23 -4.10
CA THR A 52 13.57 -4.29 -5.20
C THR A 52 14.72 -3.33 -4.92
N LYS A 53 15.43 -2.90 -5.94
CA LYS A 53 16.54 -1.97 -5.82
C LYS A 53 16.13 -0.75 -5.01
N ARG A 54 16.87 -0.46 -3.95
CA ARG A 54 16.68 0.59 -2.97
C ARG A 54 16.38 1.94 -3.61
N ARG A 55 15.24 2.54 -3.26
CA ARG A 55 15.01 3.99 -3.35
C ARG A 55 14.45 4.47 -2.03
N ARG A 56 15.02 5.52 -1.51
CA ARG A 56 14.55 6.19 -0.29
C ARG A 56 13.54 7.27 -0.62
N THR A 57 12.55 7.45 0.24
CA THR A 57 11.68 8.61 0.21
C THR A 57 12.50 9.87 0.45
N GLY A 58 12.56 10.74 -0.56
CA GLY A 58 13.32 11.99 -0.51
C GLY A 58 14.64 11.99 -1.28
N GLU A 59 15.07 10.84 -1.82
CA GLU A 59 16.21 10.79 -2.74
C GLU A 59 15.69 10.94 -4.17
N TYR A 60 15.94 12.06 -4.76
CA TYR A 60 15.72 12.32 -6.17
C TYR A 60 17.05 12.07 -6.91
N ASN A 61 17.21 10.86 -7.42
CA ASN A 61 18.42 10.48 -8.13
C ASN A 61 18.15 10.44 -9.64
N GLY A 62 18.72 11.39 -10.37
CA GLY A 62 18.58 11.49 -11.83
C GLY A 62 19.36 10.46 -12.66
N ALA A 63 20.12 9.54 -12.04
CA ALA A 63 21.05 8.69 -12.77
C ALA A 63 20.48 7.31 -13.20
N ASP A 64 19.46 6.78 -12.55
CA ASP A 64 18.93 5.44 -12.87
C ASP A 64 17.84 5.43 -13.95
N ILE A 65 17.34 6.60 -14.40
CA ILE A 65 16.25 6.72 -15.38
C ILE A 65 16.75 6.68 -16.82
N ALA A 66 18.00 7.00 -17.07
CA ALA A 66 18.55 7.00 -18.44
C ALA A 66 18.63 5.61 -19.10
N ALA A 67 18.58 4.54 -18.32
CA ALA A 67 18.64 3.17 -18.84
C ALA A 67 17.26 2.52 -19.12
N GLN A 68 16.15 3.14 -18.69
CA GLN A 68 14.80 2.59 -18.88
C GLN A 68 13.91 3.43 -19.80
N LEU A 69 14.35 4.62 -20.24
CA LEU A 69 13.56 5.53 -21.06
C LEU A 69 13.66 5.32 -22.59
N ASP A 70 14.47 4.37 -23.06
CA ASP A 70 14.59 4.10 -24.49
C ASP A 70 13.46 3.25 -25.11
N ASP A 71 12.54 2.74 -24.32
CA ASP A 71 11.49 1.86 -24.85
C ASP A 71 10.09 2.49 -25.01
N ASN A 72 9.85 3.75 -24.64
CA ASN A 72 8.50 4.33 -24.70
C ASN A 72 8.34 5.71 -25.36
N THR A 73 9.35 6.26 -26.04
CA THR A 73 9.23 7.61 -26.65
C THR A 73 9.28 7.63 -28.20
N ALA A 74 8.99 6.53 -28.88
CA ALA A 74 8.99 6.47 -30.34
C ALA A 74 7.61 6.55 -31.01
N GLU A 75 6.60 7.12 -30.36
CA GLU A 75 5.35 7.47 -31.05
C GLU A 75 4.86 8.84 -30.64
N LYS A 76 5.39 9.88 -31.22
CA LYS A 76 4.71 11.16 -31.53
C LYS A 76 5.71 12.27 -31.86
N ASN A 77 6.20 12.25 -33.07
CA ASN A 77 6.58 13.48 -33.77
C ASN A 77 6.75 13.17 -35.25
N HIS A 78 5.69 13.42 -35.99
CA HIS A 78 5.70 13.95 -37.37
C HIS A 78 4.26 13.96 -37.89
N ALA A 79 3.62 15.08 -37.84
CA ALA A 79 2.62 15.47 -38.82
C ALA A 79 2.43 16.97 -38.81
N ASP A 80 3.19 17.67 -39.62
CA ASP A 80 2.77 18.94 -40.16
C ASP A 80 1.99 18.65 -41.47
N GLY A 81 0.85 19.32 -41.62
CA GLY A 81 0.24 19.38 -42.92
C GLY A 81 -1.27 19.14 -42.98
N SER A 82 -2.01 20.24 -42.75
CA SER A 82 -3.26 20.65 -43.37
C SER A 82 -4.44 19.67 -43.46
N SER A 83 -5.52 20.16 -42.88
CA SER A 83 -6.89 20.19 -43.40
C SER A 83 -7.85 19.03 -43.10
N GLN A 84 -8.92 19.51 -42.55
CA GLN A 84 -10.31 19.05 -42.59
C GLN A 84 -10.78 18.14 -41.45
N ALA A 85 -11.56 18.82 -40.65
CA ALA A 85 -12.45 18.28 -39.62
C ALA A 85 -13.43 17.24 -40.19
N THR A 86 -13.47 16.09 -39.57
CA THR A 86 -14.67 15.25 -39.58
C THR A 86 -15.01 14.91 -38.13
N ARG A 87 -16.02 15.56 -37.62
CA ARG A 87 -16.71 15.23 -36.37
C ARG A 87 -17.26 13.81 -36.50
N LEU A 88 -16.89 12.96 -35.56
CA LEU A 88 -17.64 11.75 -35.26
C LEU A 88 -18.45 12.02 -33.97
N ASP A 89 -19.72 12.37 -34.19
CA ASP A 89 -20.74 12.44 -33.14
C ASP A 89 -21.12 11.01 -32.73
N ILE A 90 -20.79 10.65 -31.51
CA ILE A 90 -21.32 9.47 -30.86
C ILE A 90 -22.66 9.87 -30.21
N HIS A 91 -23.75 9.57 -30.89
CA HIS A 91 -25.10 9.67 -30.34
C HIS A 91 -25.32 8.61 -29.25
N ILE A 92 -25.40 9.06 -28.03
CA ILE A 92 -26.05 8.33 -26.94
C ILE A 92 -27.54 8.61 -27.03
N ARG A 93 -28.31 7.64 -27.47
CA ARG A 93 -29.78 7.70 -27.46
C ARG A 93 -30.27 7.46 -26.02
N THR A 94 -30.85 8.48 -25.44
CA THR A 94 -31.80 8.37 -24.33
C THR A 94 -33.19 8.25 -24.92
N PRO A 95 -34.07 7.34 -24.47
CA PRO A 95 -35.45 7.36 -24.85
C PRO A 95 -36.22 8.35 -23.99
N SER A 96 -36.70 9.40 -24.59
CA SER A 96 -37.73 10.29 -24.05
C SER A 96 -39.10 9.61 -24.22
N GLY A 97 -39.75 9.29 -23.13
CA GLY A 97 -41.15 8.92 -23.09
C GLY A 97 -42.00 10.07 -22.58
N THR A 98 -42.82 10.60 -23.41
CA THR A 98 -43.83 11.62 -23.15
C THR A 98 -44.88 11.16 -22.16
N ALA A 99 -45.14 12.00 -21.16
CA ALA A 99 -46.27 11.88 -20.25
C ALA A 99 -47.58 12.30 -20.94
N THR A 100 -48.56 11.48 -20.83
CA THR A 100 -49.95 11.92 -20.91
C THR A 100 -50.71 11.52 -19.65
N SER A 101 -51.21 12.53 -19.01
CA SER A 101 -52.07 12.50 -17.86
C SER A 101 -53.42 11.83 -18.14
N SER A 102 -53.88 10.94 -17.27
CA SER A 102 -55.31 10.81 -16.99
C SER A 102 -55.53 10.33 -15.55
N SER A 103 -56.30 11.13 -14.87
CA SER A 103 -56.85 10.96 -13.55
C SER A 103 -57.89 9.85 -13.48
N ALA A 104 -57.84 9.01 -12.42
CA ALA A 104 -59.10 8.46 -11.83
C ALA A 104 -58.78 7.84 -10.45
N SER A 105 -59.23 8.54 -9.48
CA SER A 105 -59.98 8.27 -8.24
C SER A 105 -59.93 6.87 -7.60
N PHE A 106 -59.60 6.94 -6.28
CA PHE A 106 -59.84 5.94 -5.25
C PHE A 106 -61.36 5.61 -5.06
N PRO A 107 -61.69 4.45 -4.43
CA PRO A 107 -62.34 4.57 -3.15
C PRO A 107 -61.72 3.75 -2.01
N ARG A 108 -61.82 4.37 -0.84
CA ARG A 108 -61.70 3.77 0.50
C ARG A 108 -62.99 2.98 0.81
N GLU A 109 -62.85 1.97 1.65
CA GLU A 109 -63.74 1.68 2.84
C GLU A 109 -63.26 0.38 3.50
N ASN A 110 -62.87 0.43 4.69
CA ASN A 110 -63.46 0.36 6.00
C ASN A 110 -63.64 -1.06 6.58
N SER A 111 -62.88 -1.30 7.60
CA SER A 111 -63.20 -1.77 8.95
C SER A 111 -64.08 -3.02 9.16
N ALA A 112 -63.60 -3.97 9.93
CA ALA A 112 -64.12 -4.32 11.26
C ALA A 112 -63.64 -5.69 11.73
N SER A 113 -63.00 -5.74 12.92
CA SER A 113 -63.02 -6.91 13.80
C SER A 113 -64.39 -6.98 14.51
N PRO A 114 -64.86 -8.12 15.04
CA PRO A 114 -64.37 -8.55 16.33
C PRO A 114 -64.46 -10.08 16.65
N SER A 115 -63.54 -10.47 17.59
CA SER A 115 -63.81 -11.33 18.78
C SER A 115 -64.91 -12.42 18.77
N THR A 116 -64.50 -13.69 19.08
CA THR A 116 -64.88 -14.37 20.37
C THR A 116 -64.48 -15.83 20.43
N ALA A 117 -63.81 -16.15 21.57
CA ALA A 117 -63.95 -17.33 22.41
C ALA A 117 -64.07 -18.78 21.89
N ALA A 118 -63.22 -19.59 22.50
CA ALA A 118 -63.13 -21.06 22.55
C ALA A 118 -64.42 -21.74 23.13
N PRO A 119 -64.58 -23.11 23.06
CA PRO A 119 -63.91 -23.95 24.05
C PRO A 119 -63.46 -25.35 23.55
N ILE A 120 -62.49 -25.85 24.35
CA ILE A 120 -61.95 -27.15 24.69
C ILE A 120 -62.82 -28.40 24.33
N ALA A 121 -62.17 -29.43 23.74
CA ALA A 121 -62.15 -30.81 24.26
C ALA A 121 -61.48 -31.81 23.33
N GLY A 122 -60.66 -32.69 23.89
CA GLY A 122 -60.50 -34.10 23.46
C GLY A 122 -59.17 -34.47 22.84
N ALA A 123 -58.35 -35.08 23.64
CA ALA A 123 -57.13 -35.80 23.34
C ALA A 123 -57.27 -36.85 22.22
N GLU A 124 -56.24 -37.00 21.40
CA GLU A 124 -55.56 -38.29 21.27
C GLU A 124 -54.28 -38.16 20.46
N THR A 125 -53.25 -38.77 20.99
CA THR A 125 -51.88 -38.88 20.54
C THR A 125 -51.76 -39.57 19.21
N ASN A 126 -51.09 -38.89 18.26
CA ASN A 126 -50.30 -39.53 17.23
C ASN A 126 -49.06 -38.72 16.92
N ALA A 127 -47.94 -39.15 17.48
CA ALA A 127 -46.62 -38.62 17.22
C ALA A 127 -46.19 -38.96 15.79
N THR A 128 -46.49 -38.05 14.83
CA THR A 128 -45.81 -38.03 13.54
C THR A 128 -44.60 -37.18 13.68
N THR A 129 -43.44 -37.81 13.72
CA THR A 129 -42.10 -37.17 13.57
C THR A 129 -42.10 -36.42 12.26
N GLN A 130 -42.34 -35.09 12.34
CA GLN A 130 -42.01 -34.21 11.22
C GLN A 130 -40.49 -34.20 11.00
N GLU A 131 -40.07 -34.93 9.97
CA GLU A 131 -38.72 -34.79 9.42
C GLU A 131 -38.48 -33.31 9.07
N ARG A 132 -37.46 -32.76 9.72
CA ARG A 132 -36.97 -31.44 9.32
C ARG A 132 -36.64 -31.46 7.83
N PRO A 133 -37.15 -30.49 7.03
CA PRO A 133 -36.79 -30.45 5.63
C PRO A 133 -35.26 -30.31 5.52
N VAL A 134 -34.65 -31.30 4.89
CA VAL A 134 -33.25 -31.30 4.52
C VAL A 134 -33.11 -30.15 3.53
N ALA A 135 -32.28 -29.15 3.86
CA ALA A 135 -31.99 -28.08 2.96
C ALA A 135 -31.49 -28.64 1.62
N PRO A 136 -32.00 -28.17 0.48
CA PRO A 136 -31.57 -28.66 -0.81
C PRO A 136 -30.04 -28.52 -0.95
N PRO A 137 -29.36 -29.46 -1.62
CA PRO A 137 -27.91 -29.37 -1.82
C PRO A 137 -27.58 -28.04 -2.47
N ILE A 138 -26.62 -27.34 -1.87
CA ILE A 138 -26.16 -26.04 -2.37
C ILE A 138 -25.63 -26.25 -3.77
N ASP A 139 -26.31 -25.71 -4.77
CA ASP A 139 -25.85 -25.74 -6.16
C ASP A 139 -24.62 -24.84 -6.29
N TYR A 140 -23.45 -25.46 -6.30
CA TYR A 140 -22.15 -24.79 -6.34
C TYR A 140 -22.01 -23.91 -7.60
N GLU A 141 -22.60 -24.27 -8.71
CA GLU A 141 -22.58 -23.48 -9.95
C GLU A 141 -23.37 -22.15 -9.80
N LYS A 142 -24.32 -22.08 -8.88
CA LYS A 142 -25.06 -20.88 -8.57
C LYS A 142 -24.21 -19.77 -7.93
N TYR A 143 -23.11 -20.13 -7.29
CA TYR A 143 -22.16 -19.22 -6.62
C TYR A 143 -20.95 -18.87 -7.47
N LYS A 144 -20.79 -19.46 -8.65
CA LYS A 144 -19.81 -18.95 -9.61
C LYS A 144 -20.38 -17.68 -10.25
N PRO A 145 -19.75 -16.50 -10.03
CA PRO A 145 -20.16 -15.31 -10.73
C PRO A 145 -20.12 -15.59 -12.22
N LYS A 146 -21.23 -15.32 -12.93
CA LYS A 146 -21.24 -15.35 -14.39
C LYS A 146 -20.35 -14.21 -14.87
N SER A 147 -19.07 -14.46 -14.94
CA SER A 147 -18.10 -13.49 -15.40
C SER A 147 -18.26 -13.33 -16.91
N SER A 148 -18.50 -12.11 -17.36
CA SER A 148 -18.37 -11.71 -18.75
C SER A 148 -16.89 -11.67 -19.21
N ILE A 149 -15.95 -11.85 -18.28
CA ILE A 149 -14.52 -11.89 -18.56
C ILE A 149 -14.19 -13.24 -19.21
N PRO A 150 -13.55 -13.26 -20.37
CA PRO A 150 -13.12 -14.52 -21.01
C PRO A 150 -12.22 -15.32 -20.05
N ALA A 151 -12.36 -16.63 -20.06
CA ALA A 151 -11.48 -17.51 -19.27
C ALA A 151 -10.02 -17.29 -19.71
N ILE A 152 -9.20 -16.82 -18.79
CA ILE A 152 -7.75 -16.63 -19.01
C ILE A 152 -6.99 -17.91 -18.63
N PRO A 153 -5.80 -18.16 -19.20
CA PRO A 153 -4.97 -19.29 -18.80
C PRO A 153 -4.69 -19.28 -17.30
N ALA A 154 -4.65 -20.47 -16.67
CA ALA A 154 -4.49 -20.61 -15.21
C ALA A 154 -3.21 -19.92 -14.69
N THR A 155 -2.11 -19.99 -15.43
CA THR A 155 -0.84 -19.33 -15.08
C THR A 155 -0.94 -17.80 -15.14
N VAL A 156 -1.66 -17.24 -16.12
CA VAL A 156 -1.91 -15.79 -16.22
C VAL A 156 -2.80 -15.33 -15.05
N TYR A 157 -3.84 -16.12 -14.73
CA TYR A 157 -4.69 -15.85 -13.57
C TYR A 157 -3.88 -15.88 -12.27
N ALA A 158 -3.02 -16.88 -12.10
CA ALA A 158 -2.15 -16.98 -10.93
C ALA A 158 -1.21 -15.77 -10.80
N GLN A 159 -0.59 -15.35 -11.91
CA GLN A 159 0.28 -14.18 -11.92
C GLN A 159 -0.48 -12.90 -11.55
N GLU A 160 -1.70 -12.70 -12.07
CA GLU A 160 -2.54 -11.57 -11.68
C GLU A 160 -2.92 -11.61 -10.19
N CYS A 161 -3.14 -12.80 -9.61
CA CYS A 161 -3.40 -12.98 -8.17
C CYS A 161 -2.15 -12.65 -7.32
N ILE A 162 -0.96 -13.07 -7.77
CA ILE A 162 0.32 -12.76 -7.13
C ILE A 162 0.55 -11.25 -7.14
N ASN A 163 0.40 -10.61 -8.30
CA ASN A 163 0.54 -9.17 -8.43
C ASN A 163 -0.46 -8.41 -7.55
N ALA A 164 -1.70 -8.91 -7.43
CA ALA A 164 -2.71 -8.30 -6.56
C ALA A 164 -2.37 -8.41 -5.07
N ALA A 165 -1.72 -9.49 -4.65
CA ALA A 165 -1.25 -9.62 -3.27
C ALA A 165 -0.15 -8.60 -2.96
N TYR A 166 0.85 -8.47 -3.84
CA TYR A 166 1.88 -7.43 -3.71
C TYR A 166 1.27 -6.01 -3.75
N ALA A 167 0.35 -5.74 -4.68
CA ALA A 167 -0.39 -4.48 -4.75
C ALA A 167 -1.31 -4.23 -3.54
N SER A 168 -1.42 -5.19 -2.63
CA SER A 168 -2.15 -5.08 -1.36
C SER A 168 -1.22 -5.24 -0.14
N ARG A 169 0.08 -5.10 -0.29
CA ARG A 169 1.08 -5.25 0.79
C ARG A 169 1.08 -6.63 1.46
N LEU A 170 0.66 -7.67 0.76
CA LEU A 170 0.62 -9.03 1.29
C LEU A 170 1.56 -9.95 0.52
N ASN A 171 2.31 -10.79 1.23
CA ASN A 171 3.14 -11.81 0.59
C ASN A 171 2.23 -12.86 -0.06
N PRO A 172 2.30 -13.08 -1.40
CA PRO A 172 1.48 -14.06 -2.08
C PRO A 172 1.77 -15.51 -1.68
N TYR A 173 2.93 -15.77 -1.08
CA TYR A 173 3.43 -17.11 -0.78
C TYR A 173 3.42 -17.49 0.70
N ALA A 174 3.16 -16.51 1.60
CA ALA A 174 3.13 -16.75 3.04
C ALA A 174 1.91 -16.10 3.69
N LEU A 175 1.50 -16.63 4.84
CA LEU A 175 0.46 -16.03 5.66
C LEU A 175 0.96 -14.70 6.25
N HIS A 176 0.08 -13.72 6.41
CA HIS A 176 0.32 -12.60 7.29
C HIS A 176 0.36 -13.09 8.75
N ARG A 177 1.05 -12.39 9.64
CA ARG A 177 1.14 -12.79 11.04
C ARG A 177 -0.25 -12.99 11.69
N ASP A 178 -1.17 -12.07 11.48
CA ASP A 178 -2.52 -12.15 12.03
C ASP A 178 -3.32 -13.31 11.41
N GLU A 179 -3.10 -13.63 10.12
CA GLU A 179 -3.67 -14.84 9.49
C GLU A 179 -3.11 -16.10 10.14
N GLN A 180 -1.80 -16.11 10.39
CA GLN A 180 -1.10 -17.22 11.08
C GLN A 180 -1.69 -17.46 12.47
N GLU A 181 -1.82 -16.41 13.29
CA GLU A 181 -2.38 -16.49 14.64
C GLU A 181 -3.81 -17.01 14.63
N ALA A 182 -4.64 -16.54 13.72
CA ALA A 182 -6.04 -16.95 13.62
C ALA A 182 -6.21 -18.39 13.08
N LEU A 183 -5.37 -18.80 12.12
CA LEU A 183 -5.53 -20.07 11.38
C LEU A 183 -4.72 -21.23 11.95
N GLN A 184 -3.66 -20.99 12.73
CA GLN A 184 -2.67 -22.00 13.14
C GLN A 184 -3.26 -23.24 13.82
N GLY A 185 -4.37 -23.08 14.56
CA GLY A 185 -5.08 -24.19 15.26
C GLY A 185 -6.17 -24.85 14.44
N HIS A 186 -6.53 -24.30 13.28
CA HIS A 186 -7.71 -24.70 12.51
C HIS A 186 -7.38 -25.14 11.08
N LEU A 187 -6.32 -24.59 10.50
CA LEU A 187 -5.91 -24.87 9.12
C LEU A 187 -4.85 -25.98 9.09
N CYS A 188 -5.06 -26.98 8.24
CA CYS A 188 -4.04 -27.98 7.93
C CYS A 188 -2.90 -27.32 7.14
N HIS A 189 -1.65 -27.62 7.49
CA HIS A 189 -0.48 -27.04 6.85
C HIS A 189 -0.45 -27.25 5.32
N LEU A 190 -0.99 -28.36 4.81
CA LEU A 190 -1.10 -28.61 3.37
C LEU A 190 -2.12 -27.69 2.69
N HIS A 191 -3.09 -27.14 3.42
CA HIS A 191 -4.11 -26.26 2.86
C HIS A 191 -3.71 -24.78 2.85
N VAL A 192 -2.52 -24.40 3.36
CA VAL A 192 -2.00 -23.03 3.32
C VAL A 192 -1.92 -22.54 1.86
N THR A 193 -1.41 -23.37 0.95
CA THR A 193 -1.37 -23.06 -0.49
C THR A 193 -2.75 -22.73 -1.06
N THR A 194 -3.76 -23.56 -0.73
CA THR A 194 -5.14 -23.35 -1.19
C THR A 194 -5.73 -22.07 -0.62
N TYR A 195 -5.48 -21.81 0.68
CA TYR A 195 -5.90 -20.55 1.32
C TYR A 195 -5.29 -19.33 0.63
N LEU A 196 -3.97 -19.35 0.39
CA LEU A 196 -3.26 -18.26 -0.28
C LEU A 196 -3.78 -18.01 -1.71
N ASN A 197 -4.03 -19.07 -2.48
CA ASN A 197 -4.65 -18.95 -3.81
C ASN A 197 -6.02 -18.27 -3.74
N ILE A 198 -6.84 -18.62 -2.76
CA ILE A 198 -8.18 -18.01 -2.56
C ILE A 198 -8.05 -16.55 -2.13
N ARG A 199 -7.21 -16.26 -1.11
CA ARG A 199 -6.95 -14.91 -0.61
C ARG A 199 -6.46 -13.99 -1.73
N ASN A 200 -5.44 -14.42 -2.49
CA ASN A 200 -4.88 -13.67 -3.60
C ASN A 200 -5.92 -13.48 -4.73
N GLY A 201 -6.81 -14.46 -4.93
CA GLY A 201 -7.92 -14.35 -5.87
C GLY A 201 -8.95 -13.28 -5.47
N ILE A 202 -9.25 -13.16 -4.17
CA ILE A 202 -10.15 -12.12 -3.64
C ILE A 202 -9.49 -10.73 -3.79
N LEU A 203 -8.20 -10.62 -3.48
CA LEU A 203 -7.44 -9.37 -3.69
C LEU A 203 -7.44 -8.94 -5.16
N ARG A 204 -7.30 -9.90 -6.09
CA ARG A 204 -7.39 -9.62 -7.52
C ARG A 204 -8.73 -9.02 -7.94
N LEU A 205 -9.84 -9.46 -7.36
CA LEU A 205 -11.16 -8.86 -7.64
C LEU A 205 -11.17 -7.38 -7.27
N TRP A 206 -10.64 -7.04 -6.10
CA TRP A 206 -10.55 -5.68 -5.60
C TRP A 206 -9.59 -4.81 -6.42
N THR A 207 -8.36 -5.25 -6.64
CA THR A 207 -7.35 -4.46 -7.32
C THR A 207 -7.69 -4.15 -8.78
N ARG A 208 -8.50 -5.00 -9.42
CA ARG A 208 -8.98 -4.75 -10.80
C ARG A 208 -10.05 -3.67 -10.90
N ASN A 209 -10.85 -3.47 -9.88
CA ASN A 209 -11.88 -2.43 -9.85
C ASN A 209 -12.19 -1.97 -8.42
N PRO A 210 -11.37 -1.13 -7.82
CA PRO A 210 -11.58 -0.65 -6.46
C PRO A 210 -12.71 0.38 -6.34
N MET A 211 -13.40 0.72 -7.42
CA MET A 211 -14.59 1.58 -7.42
C MET A 211 -15.84 0.82 -6.96
N VAL A 212 -15.81 -0.50 -6.98
CA VAL A 212 -16.92 -1.37 -6.60
C VAL A 212 -16.46 -2.34 -5.52
N SER A 213 -17.24 -2.44 -4.44
CA SER A 213 -16.93 -3.39 -3.36
C SER A 213 -17.02 -4.84 -3.84
N VAL A 214 -16.07 -5.66 -3.40
CA VAL A 214 -16.12 -7.11 -3.56
C VAL A 214 -17.19 -7.65 -2.62
N THR A 215 -18.13 -8.45 -3.15
CA THR A 215 -19.16 -9.10 -2.37
C THR A 215 -18.67 -10.42 -1.77
N LYS A 216 -19.37 -10.92 -0.74
CA LYS A 216 -19.03 -12.21 -0.15
C LYS A 216 -19.23 -13.36 -1.15
N GLU A 217 -20.22 -13.27 -2.00
CA GLU A 217 -20.53 -14.24 -3.04
C GLU A 217 -19.38 -14.32 -4.08
N GLU A 218 -18.87 -13.18 -4.51
CA GLU A 218 -17.71 -13.12 -5.43
C GLU A 218 -16.46 -13.71 -4.78
N ALA A 219 -16.22 -13.41 -3.50
CA ALA A 219 -15.13 -13.99 -2.72
C ALA A 219 -15.26 -15.52 -2.59
N LEU A 220 -16.47 -16.03 -2.29
CA LEU A 220 -16.73 -17.47 -2.25
C LEU A 220 -16.52 -18.12 -3.62
N GLY A 221 -16.77 -17.41 -4.72
CA GLY A 221 -16.48 -17.84 -6.09
C GLY A 221 -14.99 -18.07 -6.38
N CYS A 222 -14.07 -17.55 -5.57
CA CYS A 222 -12.62 -17.84 -5.65
C CYS A 222 -12.27 -19.26 -5.18
N ALA A 223 -13.15 -19.91 -4.40
CA ALA A 223 -13.00 -21.31 -4.01
C ALA A 223 -13.33 -22.22 -5.20
N LYS A 224 -12.45 -23.18 -5.51
CA LYS A 224 -12.64 -24.11 -6.64
C LYS A 224 -13.47 -25.34 -6.27
N ASP A 225 -13.62 -25.61 -4.98
CA ASP A 225 -14.36 -26.74 -4.41
C ASP A 225 -15.19 -26.23 -3.22
N TYR A 226 -16.37 -26.82 -2.99
CA TYR A 226 -17.23 -26.48 -1.86
C TYR A 226 -16.54 -26.62 -0.51
N ARG A 227 -15.56 -27.52 -0.39
CA ARG A 227 -14.76 -27.71 0.83
C ARG A 227 -13.95 -26.49 1.21
N TRP A 228 -13.58 -25.67 0.24
CA TRP A 228 -12.77 -24.45 0.43
C TRP A 228 -13.60 -23.20 0.75
N MET A 229 -14.93 -23.30 0.78
CA MET A 229 -15.79 -22.15 1.05
C MET A 229 -15.58 -21.57 2.45
N GLY A 230 -15.24 -22.41 3.44
CA GLY A 230 -14.87 -21.95 4.78
C GLY A 230 -13.63 -21.06 4.75
N LEU A 231 -12.61 -21.46 3.98
CA LEU A 231 -11.39 -20.67 3.78
C LEU A 231 -11.68 -19.34 3.09
N ALA A 232 -12.50 -19.35 2.04
CA ALA A 232 -12.88 -18.14 1.32
C ALA A 232 -13.71 -17.18 2.19
N SER A 233 -14.61 -17.70 3.02
CA SER A 233 -15.40 -16.90 3.95
C SER A 233 -14.52 -16.23 5.02
N PHE A 234 -13.57 -16.98 5.58
CA PHE A 234 -12.60 -16.43 6.53
C PHE A 234 -11.71 -15.37 5.87
N ALA A 235 -11.10 -15.69 4.71
CA ALA A 235 -10.24 -14.77 3.98
C ALA A 235 -10.97 -13.46 3.65
N TYR A 236 -12.23 -13.53 3.18
CA TYR A 236 -13.04 -12.34 2.89
C TYR A 236 -13.22 -11.48 4.13
N GLU A 237 -13.67 -12.06 5.25
CA GLU A 237 -13.91 -11.32 6.49
C GLU A 237 -12.62 -10.73 7.05
N TRP A 238 -11.51 -11.46 6.99
CA TRP A 238 -10.20 -11.00 7.42
C TRP A 238 -9.72 -9.81 6.57
N LEU A 239 -9.82 -9.91 5.23
CA LEU A 239 -9.44 -8.84 4.32
C LEU A 239 -10.28 -7.57 4.50
N VAL A 240 -11.59 -7.72 4.73
CA VAL A 240 -12.50 -6.59 4.98
C VAL A 240 -12.19 -5.92 6.31
N ARG A 241 -12.02 -6.69 7.41
CA ARG A 241 -11.72 -6.13 8.74
C ARG A 241 -10.40 -5.37 8.77
N ASN A 242 -9.39 -5.89 8.09
CA ASN A 242 -8.06 -5.29 8.03
C ASN A 242 -7.93 -4.18 6.98
N GLY A 243 -8.97 -3.90 6.20
CA GLY A 243 -8.95 -2.85 5.20
C GLY A 243 -8.04 -3.14 4.01
N TYR A 244 -7.90 -4.41 3.63
CA TYR A 244 -7.23 -4.81 2.39
C TYR A 244 -8.16 -4.75 1.17
N ILE A 245 -9.47 -4.89 1.40
CA ILE A 245 -10.53 -4.72 0.39
C ILE A 245 -11.69 -3.91 0.96
N ASN A 246 -12.52 -3.35 0.10
CA ASN A 246 -13.75 -2.63 0.46
C ASN A 246 -13.50 -1.42 1.38
N PHE A 247 -12.37 -0.74 1.22
CA PHE A 247 -12.00 0.43 2.00
C PHE A 247 -12.09 1.73 1.16
N GLY A 248 -12.01 2.87 1.83
CA GLY A 248 -12.02 4.18 1.19
C GLY A 248 -13.44 4.73 0.99
N CYS A 249 -13.70 5.29 -0.19
CA CYS A 249 -14.93 6.00 -0.53
C CYS A 249 -15.97 5.12 -1.25
N VAL A 250 -15.78 3.80 -1.25
CA VAL A 250 -16.64 2.85 -1.95
C VAL A 250 -17.90 2.54 -1.15
N GLU A 251 -19.02 2.34 -1.85
CA GLU A 251 -20.25 1.83 -1.24
C GLU A 251 -20.14 0.31 -1.01
N VAL A 252 -20.39 -0.12 0.23
CA VAL A 252 -20.30 -1.53 0.63
C VAL A 252 -21.65 -2.19 0.76
N PRO A 253 -21.77 -3.53 0.51
CA PRO A 253 -23.01 -4.26 0.66
C PRO A 253 -23.46 -4.29 2.12
N LYS A 254 -24.78 -4.35 2.33
CA LYS A 254 -25.37 -4.43 3.67
C LYS A 254 -25.50 -5.88 4.14
N ALA A 255 -25.23 -6.12 5.43
CA ALA A 255 -25.60 -7.34 6.14
C ALA A 255 -25.05 -8.65 5.50
N VAL A 256 -23.81 -8.66 5.02
CA VAL A 256 -23.17 -9.83 4.43
C VAL A 256 -22.37 -10.67 5.43
N LEU A 257 -21.93 -10.06 6.53
CA LEU A 257 -21.19 -10.71 7.61
C LEU A 257 -22.09 -11.03 8.78
N THR A 258 -21.86 -12.16 9.44
CA THR A 258 -22.66 -12.56 10.62
C THR A 258 -21.78 -12.41 11.86
N PRO A 259 -22.14 -11.56 12.81
CA PRO A 259 -21.37 -11.41 14.03
C PRO A 259 -21.39 -12.72 14.83
N PRO A 260 -20.29 -13.10 15.50
CA PRO A 260 -20.31 -14.23 16.43
C PRO A 260 -21.38 -13.97 17.50
N LYS A 261 -22.11 -15.02 17.89
CA LYS A 261 -23.16 -14.95 18.90
C LYS A 261 -22.54 -14.52 20.24
N ARG A 262 -22.58 -13.23 20.53
CA ARG A 262 -22.33 -12.70 21.89
C ARG A 262 -23.65 -12.22 22.48
N ALA A 263 -23.74 -12.31 23.80
CA ALA A 263 -24.91 -11.87 24.58
C ALA A 263 -25.37 -10.48 24.11
N HIS A 264 -26.64 -10.36 23.81
CA HIS A 264 -27.31 -9.13 23.39
C HIS A 264 -26.94 -7.97 24.32
N ARG A 265 -26.13 -7.05 23.81
CA ARG A 265 -26.03 -5.71 24.34
C ARG A 265 -27.01 -4.87 23.54
N ASN A 266 -28.16 -4.55 24.13
CA ASN A 266 -29.23 -3.74 23.52
C ASN A 266 -28.85 -2.25 23.30
N GLU A 267 -27.55 -1.90 23.38
CA GLU A 267 -27.11 -0.51 23.27
C GLU A 267 -26.34 -0.30 21.96
N ARG A 268 -26.67 0.81 21.32
CA ARG A 268 -25.98 1.32 20.12
C ARG A 268 -24.59 1.80 20.53
N PRO A 269 -23.49 1.16 20.12
CA PRO A 269 -22.17 1.62 20.51
C PRO A 269 -21.91 3.02 19.94
N VAL A 270 -21.45 3.91 20.82
CA VAL A 270 -21.02 5.26 20.46
C VAL A 270 -19.51 5.28 20.41
N ILE A 271 -18.95 5.65 19.26
CA ILE A 271 -17.51 5.79 19.04
C ILE A 271 -17.21 7.26 18.79
N VAL A 272 -16.31 7.82 19.61
CA VAL A 272 -15.83 9.20 19.43
C VAL A 272 -14.39 9.18 18.92
N ILE A 273 -14.16 9.87 17.80
CA ILE A 273 -12.84 10.03 17.17
C ILE A 273 -12.39 11.47 17.36
N VAL A 274 -11.23 11.66 17.97
CA VAL A 274 -10.65 12.97 18.23
C VAL A 274 -9.68 13.32 17.10
N GLY A 275 -10.10 14.25 16.22
CA GLY A 275 -9.35 14.73 15.04
C GLY A 275 -9.95 14.26 13.73
N ALA A 276 -10.20 15.21 12.81
CA ALA A 276 -10.65 14.97 11.43
C ALA A 276 -9.49 15.04 10.42
N GLY A 277 -8.32 14.51 10.78
CA GLY A 277 -7.21 14.23 9.86
C GLY A 277 -7.49 12.99 9.01
N VAL A 278 -6.56 12.63 8.14
CA VAL A 278 -6.69 11.44 7.27
C VAL A 278 -6.87 10.15 8.09
N SER A 279 -6.19 10.04 9.24
CA SER A 279 -6.32 8.91 10.16
C SER A 279 -7.74 8.81 10.75
N GLY A 280 -8.25 9.90 11.33
CA GLY A 280 -9.59 9.90 11.94
C GLY A 280 -10.71 9.72 10.91
N LEU A 281 -10.59 10.35 9.73
CA LEU A 281 -11.55 10.18 8.64
C LEU A 281 -11.49 8.75 8.07
N GLY A 282 -10.30 8.18 7.91
CA GLY A 282 -10.09 6.79 7.48
C GLY A 282 -10.70 5.79 8.48
N CYS A 283 -10.45 5.99 9.79
CA CYS A 283 -11.02 5.19 10.86
C CYS A 283 -12.55 5.22 10.86
N ALA A 284 -13.14 6.43 10.81
CA ALA A 284 -14.60 6.59 10.78
C ALA A 284 -15.22 5.93 9.56
N ARG A 285 -14.61 6.12 8.39
CA ARG A 285 -15.07 5.52 7.14
C ARG A 285 -15.03 3.99 7.19
N GLN A 286 -13.97 3.43 7.71
CA GLN A 286 -13.82 1.98 7.89
C GLN A 286 -14.83 1.44 8.91
N LEU A 287 -15.04 2.12 10.03
CA LEU A 287 -16.04 1.73 11.03
C LEU A 287 -17.45 1.73 10.45
N GLU A 288 -17.86 2.81 9.75
CA GLU A 288 -19.18 2.85 9.10
C GLU A 288 -19.34 1.74 8.06
N SER A 289 -18.28 1.47 7.28
CA SER A 289 -18.25 0.39 6.31
C SER A 289 -18.42 -0.98 6.98
N LEU A 290 -17.70 -1.25 8.06
CA LEU A 290 -17.77 -2.51 8.79
C LEU A 290 -19.13 -2.70 9.46
N PHE A 291 -19.67 -1.70 10.18
CA PHE A 291 -20.99 -1.77 10.78
C PHE A 291 -22.10 -2.02 9.75
N LYS A 292 -21.97 -1.45 8.54
CA LYS A 292 -22.93 -1.68 7.45
C LYS A 292 -22.85 -3.11 6.92
N GLN A 293 -21.67 -3.73 6.92
CA GLN A 293 -21.46 -5.10 6.43
C GLN A 293 -21.82 -6.18 7.46
N TYR A 294 -21.73 -5.89 8.77
CA TYR A 294 -22.18 -6.84 9.80
C TYR A 294 -23.71 -6.84 9.92
N LYS A 295 -24.27 -8.04 9.83
CA LYS A 295 -25.73 -8.24 9.96
C LYS A 295 -26.14 -8.17 11.42
N ASP A 296 -26.44 -6.98 11.89
CA ASP A 296 -27.07 -6.79 13.19
C ASP A 296 -28.11 -5.68 13.09
N ASP A 297 -29.36 -6.07 12.90
CA ASP A 297 -30.49 -5.13 12.78
C ASP A 297 -30.76 -4.37 14.09
N SER A 298 -30.18 -4.82 15.21
CA SER A 298 -30.32 -4.21 16.53
C SER A 298 -29.25 -3.14 16.83
N ILE A 299 -28.10 -3.17 16.12
CA ILE A 299 -26.97 -2.28 16.38
C ILE A 299 -26.91 -1.17 15.33
N THR A 300 -27.41 0.00 15.68
CA THR A 300 -27.13 1.23 14.92
C THR A 300 -26.03 1.98 15.65
N SER A 301 -24.77 1.73 15.29
CA SER A 301 -23.62 2.43 15.86
C SER A 301 -23.65 3.92 15.53
N LYS A 302 -23.07 4.73 16.41
CA LYS A 302 -22.89 6.16 16.19
C LYS A 302 -21.39 6.47 16.19
N VAL A 303 -20.86 6.93 15.07
CA VAL A 303 -19.49 7.39 14.93
C VAL A 303 -19.49 8.90 14.84
N ILE A 304 -18.80 9.57 15.77
CA ILE A 304 -18.71 11.04 15.86
C ILE A 304 -17.25 11.43 15.78
N ILE A 305 -16.93 12.40 14.93
CA ILE A 305 -15.58 12.97 14.81
C ILE A 305 -15.59 14.37 15.40
N LEU A 306 -14.72 14.64 16.36
CA LEU A 306 -14.50 15.96 16.95
C LEU A 306 -13.25 16.59 16.35
N GLU A 307 -13.38 17.78 15.77
CA GLU A 307 -12.28 18.50 15.13
C GLU A 307 -12.11 19.86 15.78
N GLY A 308 -10.92 20.16 16.29
CA GLY A 308 -10.63 21.43 16.95
C GLY A 308 -10.62 22.62 16.02
N ARG A 309 -10.32 22.41 14.72
CA ARG A 309 -10.32 23.46 13.70
C ARG A 309 -11.70 23.62 13.06
N ARG A 310 -11.87 24.70 12.30
CA ARG A 310 -13.04 24.91 11.42
C ARG A 310 -12.93 24.14 10.10
N ARG A 311 -11.84 23.41 9.87
CA ARG A 311 -11.55 22.64 8.65
C ARG A 311 -11.13 21.22 8.98
N ILE A 312 -11.39 20.32 8.06
CA ILE A 312 -10.91 18.93 8.09
C ILE A 312 -9.53 18.80 7.41
N GLY A 313 -8.91 17.63 7.49
CA GLY A 313 -7.68 17.23 6.83
C GLY A 313 -6.43 17.32 7.71
N GLY A 314 -6.49 18.03 8.86
CA GLY A 314 -5.34 18.15 9.74
C GLY A 314 -4.12 18.74 9.05
N ARG A 315 -3.04 17.93 8.94
CA ARG A 315 -1.77 18.28 8.23
C ARG A 315 -1.85 18.13 6.70
N VAL A 316 -2.93 17.61 6.15
CA VAL A 316 -3.24 17.65 4.71
C VAL A 316 -4.15 18.85 4.47
N TYR A 317 -3.54 19.97 4.09
CA TYR A 317 -4.24 21.25 3.94
C TYR A 317 -3.75 22.01 2.71
N SER A 318 -4.67 22.33 1.82
CA SER A 318 -4.45 23.14 0.64
C SER A 318 -5.11 24.51 0.84
N HIS A 319 -4.30 25.56 0.90
CA HIS A 319 -4.78 26.93 1.07
C HIS A 319 -5.25 27.50 -0.27
N PRO A 320 -6.46 28.10 -0.38
CA PRO A 320 -6.90 28.74 -1.61
C PRO A 320 -6.11 30.02 -1.87
N LEU A 321 -5.72 30.22 -3.13
CA LEU A 321 -5.01 31.41 -3.61
C LEU A 321 -5.99 32.37 -4.31
N HIS A 322 -5.75 33.67 -4.21
CA HIS A 322 -6.69 34.71 -4.64
C HIS A 322 -6.09 35.76 -5.58
N SER A 323 -4.77 35.81 -5.74
CA SER A 323 -4.05 36.89 -6.37
C SER A 323 -4.07 36.93 -7.90
N HIS A 324 -4.73 36.01 -8.56
CA HIS A 324 -4.70 35.88 -10.03
C HIS A 324 -6.07 35.66 -10.65
N GLU A 325 -6.38 36.36 -11.73
CA GLU A 325 -7.65 36.21 -12.46
C GLU A 325 -7.61 35.08 -13.49
N ASN A 326 -6.44 34.79 -14.09
CA ASN A 326 -6.26 33.76 -15.11
C ASN A 326 -5.69 32.48 -14.50
N VAL A 327 -6.53 31.48 -14.31
CA VAL A 327 -6.17 30.20 -13.72
C VAL A 327 -6.27 29.08 -14.75
N SER A 328 -5.17 28.37 -14.96
CA SER A 328 -5.09 27.23 -15.89
C SER A 328 -5.30 25.90 -15.16
N LEU A 329 -6.53 25.61 -14.73
CA LEU A 329 -6.92 24.36 -14.06
C LEU A 329 -8.11 23.70 -14.78
N PRO A 330 -8.30 22.40 -14.62
CA PRO A 330 -9.52 21.70 -15.00
C PRO A 330 -10.76 22.37 -14.39
N LYS A 331 -11.87 22.34 -15.11
CA LYS A 331 -13.12 22.99 -14.68
C LYS A 331 -13.57 22.44 -13.31
N GLY A 332 -13.85 23.34 -12.38
CA GLY A 332 -14.32 23.03 -11.02
C GLY A 332 -13.22 22.94 -9.96
N LEU A 333 -11.95 22.93 -10.35
CA LEU A 333 -10.83 23.06 -9.44
C LEU A 333 -10.51 24.53 -9.15
N ARG A 334 -9.91 24.78 -7.99
CA ARG A 334 -9.49 26.11 -7.53
C ARG A 334 -7.97 26.15 -7.36
N PRO A 335 -7.33 27.29 -7.59
CA PRO A 335 -5.92 27.46 -7.30
C PRO A 335 -5.67 27.30 -5.80
N THR A 336 -4.71 26.46 -5.46
CA THR A 336 -4.34 26.18 -4.06
C THR A 336 -2.84 25.97 -3.95
N ALA A 337 -2.31 26.15 -2.74
CA ALA A 337 -0.98 25.75 -2.35
C ALA A 337 -1.06 24.79 -1.14
N ASP A 338 -0.32 23.69 -1.19
CA ASP A 338 -0.30 22.71 -0.11
C ASP A 338 0.62 23.14 1.04
N MET A 339 -0.01 23.49 2.16
CA MET A 339 0.68 24.00 3.35
C MET A 339 1.36 22.89 4.16
N GLY A 340 0.82 21.69 4.17
CA GLY A 340 1.37 20.50 4.84
C GLY A 340 1.85 19.47 3.82
N ALA A 341 1.34 18.26 3.91
CA ALA A 341 1.63 17.20 2.94
C ALA A 341 1.26 17.64 1.51
N GLN A 342 2.13 17.35 0.56
CA GLN A 342 2.03 17.80 -0.82
C GLN A 342 2.19 16.65 -1.81
N ILE A 343 3.00 15.65 -1.46
CA ILE A 343 3.42 14.57 -2.34
C ILE A 343 2.72 13.28 -1.96
N VAL A 344 2.20 12.56 -2.95
CA VAL A 344 1.85 11.14 -2.84
C VAL A 344 3.09 10.36 -3.24
N VAL A 345 3.63 9.61 -2.31
CA VAL A 345 4.90 8.89 -2.47
C VAL A 345 4.64 7.55 -3.15
N GLY A 346 4.80 7.51 -4.48
CA GLY A 346 4.54 6.31 -5.28
C GLY A 346 3.09 5.83 -5.25
N PHE A 347 2.63 5.24 -6.34
CA PHE A 347 1.30 4.62 -6.39
C PHE A 347 1.37 3.09 -6.40
N ASP A 348 2.54 2.52 -6.74
CA ASP A 348 2.73 1.09 -6.90
C ASP A 348 3.16 0.43 -5.57
N GLY A 349 3.25 -0.90 -5.54
CA GLY A 349 3.65 -1.62 -4.33
C GLY A 349 2.60 -1.65 -3.21
N GLY A 350 1.35 -1.22 -3.48
CA GLY A 350 0.23 -1.35 -2.53
C GLY A 350 -0.07 -0.11 -1.70
N ASN A 351 0.26 1.08 -2.18
CA ASN A 351 -0.15 2.33 -1.53
C ASN A 351 -1.69 2.37 -1.35
N PRO A 352 -2.22 2.40 -0.12
CA PRO A 352 -3.67 2.36 0.12
C PRO A 352 -4.38 3.63 -0.38
N LEU A 353 -3.64 4.70 -0.66
CA LEU A 353 -4.21 5.93 -1.21
C LEU A 353 -4.39 5.87 -2.73
N ASP A 354 -3.69 4.97 -3.43
CA ASP A 354 -3.83 4.78 -4.87
C ASP A 354 -5.28 4.51 -5.31
N PRO A 355 -5.94 3.45 -4.85
CA PRO A 355 -7.32 3.18 -5.24
C PRO A 355 -8.28 4.31 -4.85
N ILE A 356 -8.00 5.05 -3.77
CA ILE A 356 -8.83 6.18 -3.34
C ILE A 356 -8.64 7.38 -4.27
N ILE A 357 -7.39 7.78 -4.53
CA ILE A 357 -7.06 8.99 -5.30
C ILE A 357 -7.39 8.79 -6.78
N ARG A 358 -6.82 7.74 -7.41
CA ARG A 358 -6.92 7.55 -8.86
C ARG A 358 -8.23 6.93 -9.32
N ALA A 359 -8.80 5.98 -8.54
CA ALA A 359 -10.01 5.28 -8.93
C ALA A 359 -11.28 5.87 -8.29
N GLN A 360 -11.40 5.83 -6.95
CA GLN A 360 -12.66 6.17 -6.25
C GLN A 360 -13.01 7.66 -6.34
N LEU A 361 -12.02 8.55 -6.21
CA LEU A 361 -12.20 9.99 -6.30
C LEU A 361 -11.85 10.56 -7.67
N ALA A 362 -11.17 9.79 -8.51
CA ALA A 362 -10.73 10.18 -9.85
C ALA A 362 -10.02 11.55 -9.85
N LEU A 363 -9.12 11.78 -8.89
CA LEU A 363 -8.42 13.04 -8.76
C LEU A 363 -7.36 13.16 -9.86
N HIS A 364 -7.22 14.36 -10.39
CA HIS A 364 -6.14 14.67 -11.33
C HIS A 364 -4.82 14.75 -10.57
N CYS A 365 -3.81 14.04 -11.06
CA CYS A 365 -2.47 14.03 -10.50
C CYS A 365 -1.45 14.50 -11.54
N HIS A 366 -0.47 15.28 -11.08
CA HIS A 366 0.73 15.57 -11.82
C HIS A 366 1.84 14.65 -11.33
N MET A 367 2.34 13.80 -12.24
CA MET A 367 3.46 12.91 -11.93
C MET A 367 4.73 13.74 -11.93
N LEU A 368 5.49 13.65 -10.84
CA LEU A 368 6.71 14.42 -10.67
C LEU A 368 7.84 13.81 -11.50
N ARG A 369 8.54 14.66 -12.22
CA ARG A 369 9.74 14.28 -12.96
C ARG A 369 10.95 14.55 -12.08
N ASP A 370 11.82 13.58 -12.00
CA ASP A 370 13.05 13.69 -11.24
C ASP A 370 14.14 14.44 -12.01
N ILE A 371 13.77 15.59 -12.56
CA ILE A 371 14.69 16.47 -13.27
C ILE A 371 14.73 17.79 -12.53
N SER A 372 15.75 17.98 -11.73
CA SER A 372 16.02 19.22 -11.00
C SER A 372 17.22 19.95 -11.58
N THR A 373 17.29 21.25 -11.36
CA THR A 373 18.49 22.06 -11.59
C THR A 373 18.92 22.59 -10.23
N ILE A 374 20.16 22.31 -9.87
CA ILE A 374 20.75 22.88 -8.65
C ILE A 374 21.55 24.12 -9.04
N TYR A 375 21.32 25.23 -8.34
CA TYR A 375 22.08 26.47 -8.52
C TYR A 375 23.06 26.68 -7.39
N ASP A 376 24.31 26.99 -7.73
CA ASP A 376 25.30 27.38 -6.73
C ASP A 376 25.08 28.82 -6.24
N ILE A 377 25.81 29.21 -5.22
CA ILE A 377 25.70 30.53 -4.54
C ILE A 377 25.95 31.72 -5.44
N ASP A 378 26.62 31.53 -6.58
CA ASP A 378 26.86 32.57 -7.62
C ASP A 378 25.76 32.64 -8.70
N GLY A 379 24.74 31.74 -8.63
CA GLY A 379 23.65 31.62 -9.59
C GLY A 379 23.99 30.78 -10.83
N SER A 380 25.18 30.19 -10.91
CA SER A 380 25.50 29.20 -11.94
C SER A 380 24.79 27.87 -11.68
N ALA A 381 24.35 27.18 -12.73
CA ALA A 381 23.84 25.82 -12.60
C ALA A 381 25.02 24.87 -12.27
N VAL A 382 24.79 23.95 -11.35
CA VAL A 382 25.74 22.88 -11.05
C VAL A 382 25.81 21.93 -12.24
N ASP A 383 27.01 21.46 -12.54
CA ASP A 383 27.22 20.43 -13.55
C ASP A 383 26.59 19.10 -13.10
N GLU A 384 25.77 18.48 -13.96
CA GLU A 384 25.04 17.24 -13.65
C GLU A 384 25.97 16.06 -13.31
N LEU A 385 27.17 16.02 -13.90
CA LEU A 385 28.14 14.96 -13.60
C LEU A 385 28.79 15.17 -12.22
N GLN A 386 29.03 16.44 -11.85
CA GLN A 386 29.52 16.76 -10.52
C GLN A 386 28.48 16.41 -9.47
N ASP A 387 27.25 16.82 -9.67
CA ASP A 387 26.13 16.51 -8.76
C ASP A 387 25.98 15.00 -8.58
N ALA A 388 25.90 14.24 -9.66
CA ALA A 388 25.81 12.78 -9.61
C ALA A 388 27.01 12.08 -8.95
N ARG A 389 28.20 12.68 -9.02
CA ARG A 389 29.39 12.18 -8.34
C ARG A 389 29.32 12.40 -6.83
N ASP A 390 28.91 13.60 -6.42
CA ASP A 390 28.83 14.00 -5.02
C ASP A 390 27.65 13.32 -4.32
N GLU A 391 26.55 13.10 -5.04
CA GLU A 391 25.43 12.28 -4.61
C GLU A 391 25.86 10.84 -4.31
N ARG A 392 26.64 10.21 -5.21
CA ARG A 392 27.15 8.86 -4.96
C ARG A 392 28.06 8.80 -3.73
N LEU A 393 28.90 9.83 -3.49
CA LEU A 393 29.69 9.92 -2.28
C LEU A 393 28.83 10.04 -1.01
N TYR A 394 27.78 10.85 -1.07
CA TYR A 394 26.78 10.94 0.00
C TYR A 394 26.10 9.59 0.25
N ASN A 395 25.67 8.91 -0.81
CA ASN A 395 24.97 7.62 -0.69
C ASN A 395 25.90 6.50 -0.16
N ASP A 396 27.17 6.48 -0.54
CA ASP A 396 28.18 5.56 0.02
C ASP A 396 28.35 5.78 1.53
N LEU A 397 28.49 7.04 1.94
CA LEU A 397 28.61 7.40 3.35
C LEU A 397 27.38 6.97 4.16
N LEU A 398 26.20 7.21 3.60
CA LEU A 398 24.93 6.84 4.21
C LEU A 398 24.77 5.31 4.29
N GLY A 399 25.19 4.59 3.25
CA GLY A 399 25.24 3.13 3.22
C GLY A 399 26.14 2.55 4.32
N ARG A 400 27.36 3.08 4.44
CA ARG A 400 28.33 2.67 5.50
C ARG A 400 27.79 3.00 6.90
N SER A 401 27.12 4.15 7.09
CA SER A 401 26.44 4.48 8.34
C SER A 401 25.29 3.51 8.63
N GLY A 402 24.64 2.98 7.60
CA GLY A 402 23.58 1.98 7.69
C GLY A 402 24.03 0.61 8.23
N LEU A 403 25.34 0.32 8.32
CA LEU A 403 25.85 -0.92 8.94
C LEU A 403 25.54 -1.02 10.45
N TYR A 404 25.29 0.11 11.10
CA TYR A 404 25.01 0.21 12.53
C TYR A 404 23.50 0.15 12.86
N ARG A 405 22.66 -0.16 11.88
CA ARG A 405 21.22 -0.27 12.05
C ARG A 405 20.81 -1.46 12.90
N HIS A 406 19.71 -1.31 13.62
CA HIS A 406 19.03 -2.45 14.20
C HIS A 406 18.53 -3.37 13.08
N LYS A 407 18.86 -4.65 13.16
CA LYS A 407 18.33 -5.65 12.24
C LYS A 407 16.92 -6.00 12.67
N ALA A 408 15.93 -5.79 11.79
CA ALA A 408 14.57 -6.23 12.03
C ALA A 408 14.53 -7.76 12.15
N VAL A 409 13.94 -8.26 13.23
CA VAL A 409 13.71 -9.70 13.40
C VAL A 409 12.38 -10.03 12.74
N ILE A 410 12.45 -10.61 11.54
CA ILE A 410 11.26 -11.10 10.84
C ILE A 410 10.87 -12.45 11.43
N THR A 411 9.68 -12.57 12.01
CA THR A 411 9.14 -13.85 12.45
C THR A 411 8.60 -14.58 11.22
N PRO A 412 9.17 -15.73 10.84
CA PRO A 412 8.68 -16.50 9.70
C PRO A 412 7.26 -17.01 9.96
N THR A 413 6.41 -16.93 8.97
CA THR A 413 5.05 -17.46 8.98
C THR A 413 4.93 -18.69 8.08
N ALA A 414 3.80 -19.40 8.14
CA ALA A 414 3.57 -20.55 7.30
C ALA A 414 3.55 -20.19 5.82
N GLU A 415 4.37 -20.86 5.05
CA GLU A 415 4.48 -20.69 3.61
C GLU A 415 3.66 -21.72 2.84
N GLY A 416 3.07 -21.31 1.73
CA GLY A 416 2.49 -22.18 0.73
C GLY A 416 3.55 -22.75 -0.22
N ASN A 417 3.16 -23.72 -1.01
CA ASN A 417 4.02 -24.25 -2.07
C ASN A 417 4.05 -23.24 -3.24
N ARG A 418 5.21 -22.62 -3.46
CA ARG A 418 5.41 -21.57 -4.48
C ARG A 418 5.07 -22.07 -5.89
N GLU A 419 5.53 -23.27 -6.29
CA GLU A 419 5.26 -23.83 -7.62
C GLU A 419 3.75 -24.02 -7.86
N LEU A 420 3.00 -24.47 -6.84
CA LEU A 420 1.55 -24.62 -6.96
C LEU A 420 0.84 -23.26 -7.04
N ILE A 421 1.32 -22.25 -6.31
CA ILE A 421 0.76 -20.89 -6.35
C ILE A 421 1.03 -20.26 -7.71
N ASP A 422 2.24 -20.37 -8.25
CA ASP A 422 2.62 -19.84 -9.56
C ASP A 422 1.79 -20.42 -10.71
N HIS A 423 1.32 -21.67 -10.53
CA HIS A 423 0.46 -22.34 -11.51
C HIS A 423 -1.04 -22.28 -11.15
N GLY A 424 -1.42 -21.63 -10.06
CA GLY A 424 -2.79 -21.55 -9.59
C GLY A 424 -3.39 -22.92 -9.23
N ARG A 425 -2.58 -23.83 -8.69
CA ARG A 425 -2.99 -25.18 -8.30
C ARG A 425 -3.17 -25.29 -6.80
N ASP A 426 -4.18 -26.06 -6.39
CA ASP A 426 -4.46 -26.33 -4.97
C ASP A 426 -3.93 -27.71 -4.57
N VAL A 427 -3.67 -27.86 -3.27
CA VAL A 427 -3.31 -29.15 -2.67
C VAL A 427 -4.58 -29.98 -2.46
N VAL A 428 -4.52 -31.25 -2.82
CA VAL A 428 -5.69 -32.18 -2.79
C VAL A 428 -5.70 -33.08 -1.54
N ALA A 429 -4.56 -33.24 -0.87
CA ALA A 429 -4.43 -34.17 0.27
C ALA A 429 -4.80 -33.49 1.60
N ASP A 430 -5.55 -34.24 2.44
CA ASP A 430 -5.86 -33.89 3.84
C ASP A 430 -5.06 -34.83 4.75
N ASP A 431 -4.21 -34.29 5.61
CA ASP A 431 -3.39 -35.06 6.53
C ASP A 431 -3.76 -34.90 8.02
N GLY A 432 -4.66 -33.98 8.32
CA GLY A 432 -5.15 -33.74 9.67
C GLY A 432 -4.18 -32.99 10.61
N VAL A 433 -2.97 -32.64 10.14
CA VAL A 433 -1.97 -31.89 10.92
C VAL A 433 -2.22 -30.42 10.77
N THR A 434 -2.37 -29.70 11.88
CA THR A 434 -2.57 -28.23 11.87
C THR A 434 -1.27 -27.50 11.59
N VAL A 435 -1.38 -26.24 11.14
CA VAL A 435 -0.21 -25.35 10.91
C VAL A 435 0.66 -25.29 12.16
N LYS A 436 0.07 -25.11 13.35
CA LYS A 436 0.78 -25.08 14.62
C LYS A 436 1.57 -26.35 14.90
N GLN A 437 0.93 -27.51 14.80
CA GLN A 437 1.59 -28.80 15.03
C GLN A 437 2.73 -29.05 14.04
N TYR A 438 2.54 -28.67 12.78
CA TYR A 438 3.57 -28.81 11.75
C TYR A 438 4.78 -27.91 12.04
N GLU A 439 4.56 -26.67 12.43
CA GLU A 439 5.64 -25.72 12.74
C GLU A 439 6.40 -26.11 14.01
N GLU A 440 5.68 -26.53 15.07
CA GLU A 440 6.30 -27.04 16.28
C GLU A 440 7.21 -28.26 15.98
N ALA A 441 6.73 -29.16 15.14
CA ALA A 441 7.52 -30.32 14.73
C ALA A 441 8.68 -29.94 13.80
N ARG A 442 8.51 -28.94 12.95
CA ARG A 442 9.58 -28.38 12.09
C ARG A 442 10.68 -27.78 12.96
N ALA A 443 10.31 -26.99 13.93
CA ALA A 443 11.25 -26.38 14.89
C ALA A 443 11.99 -27.45 15.72
N ALA A 444 11.29 -28.54 16.10
CA ALA A 444 11.85 -29.67 16.83
C ALA A 444 12.61 -30.68 15.96
N GLY A 445 12.61 -30.55 14.63
CA GLY A 445 13.21 -31.53 13.70
C GLY A 445 12.46 -32.87 13.63
N THR A 446 11.21 -32.92 14.08
CA THR A 446 10.40 -34.15 14.23
C THR A 446 9.25 -34.30 13.24
N VAL A 447 9.26 -33.55 12.14
CA VAL A 447 8.19 -33.55 11.11
C VAL A 447 7.86 -34.95 10.62
N GLY A 448 8.85 -35.82 10.48
CA GLY A 448 8.65 -37.21 10.07
C GLY A 448 7.81 -38.08 11.04
N MET A 449 7.66 -37.62 12.30
CA MET A 449 6.86 -38.33 13.32
C MET A 449 5.38 -37.89 13.30
N LEU A 450 5.08 -36.72 12.79
CA LEU A 450 3.72 -36.19 12.72
C LEU A 450 2.93 -36.66 11.50
N LEU A 451 3.62 -36.94 10.42
CA LEU A 451 2.96 -37.41 9.21
C LEU A 451 2.72 -38.91 9.40
N PRO A 452 1.46 -39.37 9.40
CA PRO A 452 1.21 -40.80 9.32
C PRO A 452 1.97 -41.30 8.09
N ALA A 453 2.71 -42.41 8.24
CA ALA A 453 3.52 -43.00 7.16
C ALA A 453 2.67 -42.95 5.88
N ALA A 454 2.91 -41.98 5.04
CA ALA A 454 2.08 -41.67 3.88
C ALA A 454 2.13 -42.97 3.07
N ARG A 455 1.01 -43.65 2.98
CA ARG A 455 0.82 -44.67 1.96
C ARG A 455 0.88 -43.92 0.64
N PHE A 456 2.12 -43.65 0.21
CA PHE A 456 2.41 -43.20 -1.15
C PHE A 456 1.82 -44.27 -2.06
N ARG A 457 0.57 -44.06 -2.47
CA ARG A 457 0.10 -44.71 -3.66
C ARG A 457 1.04 -44.26 -4.77
N ARG A 458 1.97 -45.16 -5.14
CA ARG A 458 2.69 -45.08 -6.39
C ARG A 458 1.64 -45.01 -7.50
N GLY A 459 1.17 -43.86 -7.83
CA GLY A 459 0.32 -43.58 -8.94
C GLY A 459 1.13 -42.80 -9.97
N ILE A 460 1.55 -43.53 -11.00
CA ILE A 460 1.95 -43.04 -12.32
C ILE A 460 3.17 -42.11 -12.33
N GLY A 461 4.27 -42.61 -12.89
CA GLY A 461 5.56 -42.00 -13.03
C GLY A 461 5.53 -40.61 -13.70
N HIS A 462 5.67 -39.60 -12.90
CA HIS A 462 6.36 -38.40 -13.33
C HIS A 462 7.81 -38.55 -12.91
N LYS A 463 8.71 -38.56 -13.91
CA LYS A 463 10.13 -38.42 -13.68
C LYS A 463 10.33 -37.14 -12.88
N THR A 464 10.56 -37.30 -11.58
CA THR A 464 11.00 -36.20 -10.73
C THR A 464 12.32 -35.70 -11.30
N ALA A 465 12.31 -34.50 -11.86
CA ALA A 465 13.54 -33.73 -12.02
C ALA A 465 14.22 -33.75 -10.65
N ARG A 466 15.52 -34.03 -10.64
CA ARG A 466 16.35 -34.00 -9.42
C ARG A 466 16.20 -32.61 -8.83
N HIS A 467 15.37 -32.51 -7.79
CA HIS A 467 15.39 -31.34 -6.92
C HIS A 467 16.68 -31.41 -6.14
N GLY A 468 17.49 -30.36 -6.26
CA GLY A 468 18.49 -30.06 -5.25
C GLY A 468 17.79 -30.02 -3.88
N PRO A 469 18.51 -30.18 -2.76
CA PRO A 469 17.93 -30.10 -1.44
C PRO A 469 17.10 -28.82 -1.36
N PRO A 470 15.89 -28.85 -0.73
CA PRO A 470 15.14 -27.62 -0.49
C PRO A 470 16.09 -26.66 0.21
N PRO A 471 16.04 -25.35 -0.07
CA PRO A 471 16.84 -24.39 0.65
C PRO A 471 16.41 -24.46 2.12
N THR A 472 17.16 -25.22 2.90
CA THR A 472 16.94 -25.50 4.32
C THR A 472 17.64 -24.49 5.21
N ALA A 473 17.98 -23.38 4.67
CA ALA A 473 18.33 -22.19 5.45
C ALA A 473 17.63 -21.01 4.79
N PRO A 474 17.18 -20.00 5.54
CA PRO A 474 17.14 -18.69 4.94
C PRO A 474 18.48 -18.59 4.22
N VAL A 475 18.45 -18.26 2.91
CA VAL A 475 19.67 -17.91 2.18
C VAL A 475 20.42 -17.06 3.18
N PRO A 476 21.61 -17.48 3.67
CA PRO A 476 22.35 -16.60 4.54
C PRO A 476 22.33 -15.32 3.75
N ASP A 477 21.82 -14.25 4.37
CA ASP A 477 21.96 -12.91 3.85
C ASP A 477 23.40 -12.93 3.35
N THR A 478 23.58 -13.01 2.03
CA THR A 478 24.90 -13.00 1.43
C THR A 478 25.42 -11.72 2.00
N GLY A 479 26.22 -11.86 3.03
CA GLY A 479 26.64 -10.77 3.88
C GLY A 479 27.07 -9.69 2.93
N PRO A 480 26.85 -8.41 3.17
CA PRO A 480 26.94 -7.32 2.22
C PRO A 480 28.06 -7.65 1.25
N ASP A 481 27.74 -7.68 -0.06
CA ASP A 481 28.78 -7.86 -1.10
C ASP A 481 29.99 -7.17 -0.54
N GLU A 482 31.12 -7.86 -0.27
CA GLU A 482 32.26 -7.34 0.53
C GLU A 482 32.43 -5.88 0.17
N GLU A 483 31.99 -4.96 1.07
CA GLU A 483 31.95 -3.54 0.74
C GLU A 483 33.36 -3.17 0.28
N LEU A 484 33.43 -2.67 -0.93
CA LEU A 484 34.72 -2.25 -1.45
C LEU A 484 35.33 -1.22 -0.49
N PRO A 485 36.68 -1.24 -0.29
CA PRO A 485 37.35 -0.18 0.44
C PRO A 485 36.87 1.20 -0.03
N ALA A 486 36.66 2.14 0.88
CA ALA A 486 36.10 3.45 0.55
C ALA A 486 36.89 4.18 -0.55
N ALA A 487 38.21 4.10 -0.50
CA ALA A 487 39.07 4.67 -1.53
C ALA A 487 38.84 4.05 -2.92
N MET A 488 38.65 2.75 -3.00
CA MET A 488 38.37 2.05 -4.26
C MET A 488 37.00 2.42 -4.81
N GLU A 489 35.96 2.50 -3.94
CA GLU A 489 34.63 2.92 -4.34
C GLU A 489 34.62 4.38 -4.83
N CYS A 490 35.38 5.28 -4.15
CA CYS A 490 35.56 6.66 -4.61
C CYS A 490 36.16 6.73 -6.02
N GLN A 491 37.20 5.92 -6.31
CA GLN A 491 37.78 5.85 -7.66
C GLN A 491 36.73 5.36 -8.70
N ARG A 492 35.92 4.39 -8.32
CA ARG A 492 34.83 3.88 -9.17
C ARG A 492 33.74 4.93 -9.45
N MET A 493 33.50 5.83 -8.49
CA MET A 493 32.60 6.99 -8.65
C MET A 493 33.21 8.10 -9.53
N GLY A 494 34.51 8.02 -9.85
CA GLY A 494 35.22 9.02 -10.66
C GLY A 494 36.08 10.01 -9.86
N TRP A 495 36.27 9.78 -8.56
CA TRP A 495 37.17 10.60 -7.75
C TRP A 495 38.67 10.23 -7.96
N THR A 496 39.52 11.24 -7.93
CA THR A 496 40.97 11.04 -7.84
C THR A 496 41.40 11.04 -6.37
N LEU A 497 42.11 10.02 -5.94
CA LEU A 497 42.63 9.97 -4.57
C LEU A 497 43.75 10.99 -4.37
N ARG A 498 43.87 11.51 -3.14
CA ARG A 498 45.06 12.31 -2.78
C ARG A 498 46.32 11.48 -2.85
N GLU A 499 47.42 12.15 -3.06
CA GLU A 499 48.75 11.51 -3.08
C GLU A 499 49.03 10.78 -1.75
N GLY A 500 49.48 9.53 -1.85
CA GLY A 500 49.78 8.68 -0.68
C GLY A 500 48.60 7.89 -0.10
N VAL A 501 47.35 8.08 -0.60
CA VAL A 501 46.20 7.30 -0.16
C VAL A 501 46.20 5.94 -0.84
N SER A 502 46.09 4.87 -0.03
CA SER A 502 45.98 3.50 -0.54
C SER A 502 44.58 3.23 -1.11
N PRO A 503 44.46 2.52 -2.27
CA PRO A 503 43.17 2.06 -2.78
C PRO A 503 42.40 1.15 -1.79
N ASN A 504 43.10 0.52 -0.84
CA ASN A 504 42.52 -0.35 0.18
C ASN A 504 42.09 0.40 1.44
N GLU A 505 42.22 1.73 1.47
CA GLU A 505 41.81 2.54 2.62
C GLU A 505 40.27 2.61 2.71
N THR A 506 39.76 2.43 3.93
CA THR A 506 38.32 2.48 4.19
C THR A 506 38.03 3.46 5.32
N LEU A 507 36.75 3.77 5.52
CA LEU A 507 36.31 4.60 6.64
C LEU A 507 36.33 3.78 7.94
N ASP A 508 36.92 4.35 9.00
CA ASP A 508 36.78 3.85 10.36
C ASP A 508 35.73 4.65 11.11
N LEU A 509 34.49 4.14 11.07
CA LEU A 509 33.35 4.73 11.76
C LEU A 509 33.03 4.05 13.09
N ASP A 510 33.69 2.93 13.41
CA ASP A 510 33.42 2.11 14.58
C ASP A 510 33.58 2.87 15.90
N GLY A 511 34.66 3.67 15.99
CA GLY A 511 34.94 4.46 17.18
C GLY A 511 33.84 5.45 17.55
N ILE A 512 33.33 6.19 16.56
CA ILE A 512 32.26 7.16 16.76
C ILE A 512 30.89 6.47 16.89
N ALA A 513 30.62 5.47 16.08
CA ALA A 513 29.31 4.78 16.05
C ALA A 513 29.01 4.04 17.36
N LYS A 514 30.04 3.51 18.02
CA LYS A 514 29.94 2.75 19.29
C LYS A 514 30.20 3.59 20.54
N GLN A 515 30.42 4.90 20.41
CA GLN A 515 30.72 5.79 21.52
C GLN A 515 29.56 5.91 22.52
N SER A 516 28.32 5.85 22.03
CA SER A 516 27.09 5.93 22.82
C SER A 516 26.03 4.97 22.28
N PRO A 517 25.21 4.36 23.14
CA PRO A 517 24.04 3.61 22.71
C PRO A 517 22.97 4.48 22.03
N THR A 518 23.00 5.80 22.30
CA THR A 518 22.12 6.81 21.69
C THR A 518 22.87 7.65 20.67
N GLN A 519 23.71 7.02 19.86
CA GLN A 519 24.49 7.72 18.85
C GLN A 519 23.60 8.25 17.73
N THR A 520 23.98 9.41 17.20
CA THR A 520 23.24 10.08 16.12
C THR A 520 23.84 9.80 14.74
N LEU A 521 22.97 9.75 13.74
CA LEU A 521 23.40 9.60 12.35
C LEU A 521 24.32 10.74 11.93
N GLY A 522 23.99 11.99 12.31
CA GLY A 522 24.78 13.17 11.96
C GLY A 522 26.23 13.10 12.47
N ALA A 523 26.42 12.66 13.71
CA ALA A 523 27.80 12.54 14.27
C ALA A 523 28.66 11.55 13.47
N VAL A 524 28.08 10.42 13.04
CA VAL A 524 28.79 9.40 12.27
C VAL A 524 29.05 9.87 10.84
N MET A 525 28.07 10.50 10.20
CA MET A 525 28.23 11.04 8.86
C MET A 525 29.24 12.20 8.82
N ASP A 526 29.25 13.09 9.81
CA ASP A 526 30.23 14.20 9.88
C ASP A 526 31.67 13.66 10.07
N GLU A 527 31.83 12.57 10.82
CA GLU A 527 33.13 11.88 10.90
C GLU A 527 33.54 11.29 9.54
N GLY A 528 32.58 10.64 8.86
CA GLY A 528 32.87 10.08 7.55
C GLY A 528 33.29 11.15 6.52
N VAL A 529 32.61 12.32 6.49
CA VAL A 529 33.03 13.45 5.65
C VAL A 529 34.46 13.87 5.98
N ARG A 530 34.82 13.98 7.28
CA ARG A 530 36.20 14.31 7.67
C ARG A 530 37.24 13.27 7.21
N GLN A 531 36.89 12.02 7.16
CA GLN A 531 37.73 10.97 6.62
C GLN A 531 37.83 11.05 5.09
N TYR A 532 36.72 11.28 4.40
CA TYR A 532 36.75 11.53 2.95
C TYR A 532 37.59 12.73 2.57
N GLN A 533 37.57 13.82 3.32
CA GLN A 533 38.45 14.99 3.10
C GLN A 533 39.93 14.66 3.16
N LYS A 534 40.34 13.63 3.92
CA LYS A 534 41.73 13.13 3.95
C LYS A 534 42.05 12.30 2.70
N MET A 535 41.07 11.58 2.14
CA MET A 535 41.27 10.70 0.98
C MET A 535 41.12 11.45 -0.35
N LEU A 536 40.19 12.41 -0.40
CA LEU A 536 39.73 13.07 -1.61
C LEU A 536 40.08 14.56 -1.62
N PRO A 537 40.45 15.16 -2.77
CA PRO A 537 40.63 16.59 -2.90
C PRO A 537 39.30 17.35 -3.01
N LEU A 538 38.43 17.21 -2.00
CA LEU A 538 37.13 17.91 -1.95
C LEU A 538 37.37 19.42 -1.97
N GLU A 539 36.48 20.12 -2.69
CA GLU A 539 36.42 21.59 -2.81
C GLU A 539 35.24 22.17 -2.03
N PRO A 540 35.20 23.48 -1.74
CA PRO A 540 34.05 24.10 -1.06
C PRO A 540 32.72 23.90 -1.77
N LYS A 541 32.71 23.73 -3.10
CA LYS A 541 31.51 23.41 -3.88
C LYS A 541 31.00 21.99 -3.58
N ASP A 542 31.88 21.00 -3.53
CA ASP A 542 31.55 19.63 -3.17
C ASP A 542 30.96 19.58 -1.75
N MET A 543 31.52 20.36 -0.81
CA MET A 543 30.97 20.48 0.55
C MET A 543 29.56 21.09 0.54
N ARG A 544 29.27 22.07 -0.32
CA ARG A 544 27.91 22.64 -0.46
C ARG A 544 26.94 21.61 -1.04
N LEU A 545 27.36 20.80 -2.04
CA LEU A 545 26.57 19.72 -2.64
C LEU A 545 26.27 18.64 -1.61
N LEU A 546 27.26 18.11 -0.89
CA LEU A 546 27.04 17.16 0.20
C LEU A 546 26.03 17.68 1.22
N ASN A 547 26.12 18.97 1.58
CA ASN A 547 25.18 19.59 2.53
C ASN A 547 23.79 19.82 1.93
N TRP A 548 23.66 19.94 0.62
CA TRP A 548 22.34 19.94 -0.03
C TRP A 548 21.67 18.57 0.11
N HIS A 549 22.40 17.46 -0.06
CA HIS A 549 21.88 16.11 0.22
C HIS A 549 21.58 15.90 1.70
N TYR A 550 22.40 16.42 2.61
CA TYR A 550 22.09 16.44 4.05
C TYR A 550 20.75 17.18 4.32
N ALA A 551 20.51 18.30 3.66
CA ALA A 551 19.25 19.04 3.80
C ALA A 551 18.05 18.25 3.33
N ASN A 552 18.18 17.42 2.27
CA ASN A 552 17.12 16.49 1.84
C ASN A 552 16.78 15.47 2.93
N LEU A 553 17.78 14.92 3.60
CA LEU A 553 17.57 13.98 4.70
C LEU A 553 16.94 14.68 5.93
N GLU A 554 17.35 15.90 6.23
CA GLU A 554 16.71 16.74 7.26
C GLU A 554 15.26 17.10 6.92
N TYR A 555 14.96 17.31 5.65
CA TYR A 555 13.59 17.49 5.15
C TYR A 555 12.77 16.22 5.32
N ALA A 556 13.30 15.07 4.89
CA ALA A 556 12.60 13.77 4.98
C ALA A 556 12.19 13.44 6.41
N ASN A 557 13.02 13.81 7.41
CA ASN A 557 12.80 13.54 8.83
C ASN A 557 12.27 14.75 9.63
N ALA A 558 12.09 15.91 9.02
CA ALA A 558 11.70 17.20 9.64
C ALA A 558 12.59 17.61 10.84
N THR A 559 13.84 17.18 10.87
CA THR A 559 14.75 17.43 11.98
C THR A 559 16.19 17.53 11.52
N THR A 560 17.09 17.93 12.40
CA THR A 560 18.54 17.94 12.13
C THR A 560 19.11 16.53 12.23
N LEU A 561 20.14 16.22 11.44
CA LEU A 561 20.84 14.92 11.50
C LEU A 561 21.44 14.60 12.88
N GLY A 562 21.78 15.64 13.65
CA GLY A 562 22.29 15.53 15.01
C GLY A 562 21.29 15.03 16.05
N THR A 563 20.02 14.83 15.66
CA THR A 563 18.95 14.27 16.53
C THR A 563 18.43 12.92 16.05
N LEU A 564 18.77 12.52 14.83
CA LEU A 564 18.34 11.25 14.25
C LEU A 564 19.11 10.08 14.87
N SER A 565 18.41 8.98 15.18
CA SER A 565 19.03 7.74 15.64
C SER A 565 19.92 7.13 14.56
N LEU A 566 21.16 6.80 14.88
CA LEU A 566 22.04 6.04 14.00
C LEU A 566 21.44 4.65 13.70
N SER A 567 20.84 4.01 14.68
CA SER A 567 20.40 2.63 14.61
C SER A 567 18.99 2.44 14.09
N GLY A 568 18.17 3.51 14.01
CA GLY A 568 16.74 3.39 13.70
C GLY A 568 16.18 4.44 12.75
N TRP A 569 16.98 5.38 12.22
CA TRP A 569 16.50 6.51 11.43
C TRP A 569 15.72 6.11 10.15
N ASP A 570 15.95 4.91 9.66
CA ASP A 570 15.31 4.35 8.46
C ASP A 570 14.58 3.03 8.75
N GLN A 571 13.88 2.95 9.89
CA GLN A 571 13.16 1.75 10.29
C GLN A 571 12.07 1.30 9.30
N ASP A 572 11.59 2.21 8.45
CA ASP A 572 10.63 1.96 7.37
C ASP A 572 11.27 1.49 6.06
N MET A 573 12.59 1.31 6.04
CA MET A 573 13.30 0.82 4.86
C MET A 573 12.76 -0.55 4.42
N GLY A 574 12.41 -0.64 3.13
CA GLY A 574 11.80 -1.83 2.53
C GLY A 574 10.27 -1.83 2.56
N ASN A 575 9.64 -0.82 3.17
CA ASN A 575 8.19 -0.60 3.14
C ASN A 575 7.79 0.57 2.21
N GLU A 576 8.73 1.12 1.46
CA GLU A 576 8.47 2.21 0.53
C GLU A 576 7.60 1.75 -0.63
N PHE A 577 6.73 2.66 -1.11
CA PHE A 577 5.93 2.40 -2.28
C PHE A 577 6.70 2.77 -3.55
N GLU A 578 6.47 2.00 -4.59
CA GLU A 578 7.13 2.16 -5.88
C GLU A 578 6.34 3.08 -6.83
N GLY A 579 6.95 3.42 -7.96
CA GLY A 579 6.36 4.24 -8.99
C GLY A 579 6.65 5.73 -8.82
N GLU A 580 6.16 6.51 -9.77
CA GLU A 580 6.38 7.95 -9.79
C GLU A 580 5.66 8.65 -8.62
N HIS A 581 6.34 9.58 -7.98
CA HIS A 581 5.71 10.47 -7.02
C HIS A 581 4.73 11.42 -7.72
N ALA A 582 3.71 11.86 -7.01
CA ALA A 582 2.68 12.69 -7.61
C ALA A 582 2.23 13.83 -6.69
N GLN A 583 1.73 14.89 -7.29
CA GLN A 583 1.00 15.95 -6.62
C GLN A 583 -0.44 15.99 -7.13
N VAL A 584 -1.39 16.24 -6.23
CA VAL A 584 -2.81 16.33 -6.59
C VAL A 584 -3.10 17.73 -7.15
N ILE A 585 -3.56 17.79 -8.41
CA ILE A 585 -3.92 19.05 -9.07
C ILE A 585 -5.13 19.69 -8.36
N GLY A 586 -5.01 20.95 -7.96
CA GLY A 586 -6.02 21.64 -7.15
C GLY A 586 -5.98 21.28 -5.66
N GLY A 587 -4.89 20.64 -5.21
CA GLY A 587 -4.51 20.42 -3.81
C GLY A 587 -4.87 19.07 -3.21
N TYR A 588 -3.98 18.57 -2.37
CA TYR A 588 -4.09 17.26 -1.72
C TYR A 588 -5.28 17.16 -0.75
N GLN A 589 -5.80 18.29 -0.25
CA GLN A 589 -6.98 18.31 0.63
C GLN A 589 -8.24 17.70 -0.01
N GLN A 590 -8.26 17.47 -1.32
CA GLN A 590 -9.36 16.76 -1.98
C GLN A 590 -9.51 15.34 -1.44
N LEU A 591 -8.41 14.66 -1.03
CA LEU A 591 -8.44 13.34 -0.41
C LEU A 591 -9.26 13.34 0.91
N PRO A 592 -8.91 14.10 1.96
CA PRO A 592 -9.71 14.11 3.18
C PRO A 592 -11.15 14.62 2.97
N ARG A 593 -11.40 15.49 2.00
CA ARG A 593 -12.76 15.91 1.62
C ARG A 593 -13.56 14.75 1.01
N GLY A 594 -12.93 13.95 0.15
CA GLY A 594 -13.54 12.73 -0.41
C GLY A 594 -13.88 11.72 0.67
N LEU A 595 -12.93 11.41 1.57
CA LEU A 595 -13.14 10.52 2.70
C LEU A 595 -14.27 10.99 3.63
N TRP A 596 -14.41 12.29 3.83
CA TRP A 596 -15.50 12.85 4.62
C TRP A 596 -16.86 12.75 3.93
N ALA A 597 -16.93 13.03 2.62
CA ALA A 597 -18.20 13.22 1.90
C ALA A 597 -18.78 11.93 1.32
N LEU A 598 -17.93 10.94 0.95
CA LEU A 598 -18.34 9.77 0.16
C LEU A 598 -18.11 8.45 0.91
N PRO A 599 -18.99 7.43 0.67
CA PRO A 599 -20.24 7.47 -0.10
C PRO A 599 -21.36 8.23 0.61
N THR A 600 -21.27 8.39 1.93
CA THR A 600 -22.20 9.16 2.78
C THR A 600 -21.41 10.10 3.66
N ARG A 601 -21.97 11.25 3.98
CA ARG A 601 -21.27 12.27 4.77
C ARG A 601 -21.07 11.81 6.22
N LEU A 602 -19.82 11.83 6.72
CA LEU A 602 -19.47 11.52 8.12
C LEU A 602 -19.93 12.62 9.08
N ASP A 603 -20.30 12.26 10.32
CA ASP A 603 -20.64 13.21 11.41
C ASP A 603 -19.36 13.84 11.96
N VAL A 604 -18.90 14.92 11.32
CA VAL A 604 -17.75 15.73 11.77
C VAL A 604 -18.26 16.99 12.45
N ARG A 605 -17.83 17.23 13.68
CA ARG A 605 -18.15 18.41 14.46
C ARG A 605 -16.91 19.32 14.56
N PRO A 606 -16.88 20.39 13.77
CA PRO A 606 -15.76 21.35 13.77
C PRO A 606 -15.81 22.26 15.00
N SER A 607 -14.68 22.89 15.32
CA SER A 607 -14.50 23.81 16.46
C SER A 607 -14.77 23.15 17.82
N LYS A 608 -14.55 21.82 17.93
CA LYS A 608 -14.65 21.04 19.15
C LYS A 608 -13.25 20.65 19.61
N THR A 609 -12.64 21.53 20.41
CA THR A 609 -11.32 21.27 21.00
C THR A 609 -11.49 20.36 22.21
N VAL A 610 -10.94 19.15 22.14
CA VAL A 610 -10.93 18.19 23.24
C VAL A 610 -9.85 18.59 24.24
N THR A 611 -10.22 18.69 25.51
CA THR A 611 -9.30 19.07 26.61
C THR A 611 -9.04 17.94 27.59
N LYS A 612 -9.99 16.98 27.73
CA LYS A 612 -9.88 15.86 28.66
C LYS A 612 -10.59 14.63 28.11
N ILE A 613 -10.01 13.46 28.38
CA ILE A 613 -10.60 12.14 28.07
C ILE A 613 -10.55 11.30 29.33
N SER A 614 -11.73 10.96 29.87
CA SER A 614 -11.85 9.94 30.90
C SER A 614 -12.16 8.61 30.25
N TYR A 615 -11.45 7.52 30.61
CA TYR A 615 -11.58 6.23 29.96
C TYR A 615 -11.51 5.05 30.92
N ASP A 616 -11.92 3.84 30.49
CA ASP A 616 -11.84 2.60 31.28
C ASP A 616 -10.53 1.87 30.94
N GLU A 617 -9.54 1.96 31.80
CA GLU A 617 -8.22 1.31 31.60
C GLU A 617 -8.32 -0.22 31.47
N ARG A 618 -9.30 -0.84 32.13
CA ARG A 618 -9.45 -2.30 32.12
C ARG A 618 -10.17 -2.84 30.90
N GLY A 619 -10.81 -1.98 30.12
CA GLY A 619 -11.53 -2.35 28.89
C GLY A 619 -12.65 -3.38 29.08
N GLN A 620 -13.11 -3.59 30.34
CA GLN A 620 -14.13 -4.60 30.64
C GLN A 620 -15.53 -4.20 30.18
N GLY A 621 -15.65 -3.05 29.49
CA GLY A 621 -16.90 -2.52 28.93
C GLY A 621 -17.96 -2.19 29.97
N ARG A 622 -17.58 -2.00 31.23
CA ARG A 622 -18.47 -1.62 32.31
C ARG A 622 -18.63 -0.12 32.48
N THR A 623 -17.62 0.64 32.12
CA THR A 623 -17.57 2.08 32.24
C THR A 623 -17.40 2.69 30.86
N LYS A 624 -18.26 3.65 30.49
CA LYS A 624 -18.10 4.43 29.25
C LYS A 624 -16.96 5.44 29.41
N ALA A 625 -16.28 5.72 28.30
CA ALA A 625 -15.38 6.86 28.25
C ALA A 625 -16.19 8.16 28.15
N VAL A 626 -15.61 9.26 28.60
CA VAL A 626 -16.22 10.60 28.48
C VAL A 626 -15.16 11.54 27.86
N VAL A 627 -15.53 12.17 26.77
CA VAL A 627 -14.70 13.17 26.07
C VAL A 627 -15.22 14.56 26.34
N TYR A 628 -14.38 15.40 26.94
CA TYR A 628 -14.72 16.78 27.32
C TYR A 628 -14.13 17.76 26.32
N CYS A 629 -14.95 18.70 25.86
CA CYS A 629 -14.55 19.78 24.96
C CYS A 629 -14.35 21.11 25.73
N GLU A 630 -13.55 21.99 25.14
CA GLU A 630 -13.25 23.33 25.67
C GLU A 630 -14.51 24.19 25.86
N ASP A 631 -15.56 23.96 25.07
CA ASP A 631 -16.86 24.67 25.13
C ASP A 631 -17.81 24.11 26.21
N GLY A 632 -17.38 23.12 27.00
CA GLY A 632 -18.13 22.51 28.07
C GLY A 632 -18.99 21.29 27.64
N GLU A 633 -19.05 20.94 26.36
CA GLU A 633 -19.72 19.69 25.92
C GLU A 633 -18.96 18.47 26.45
N ALA A 634 -19.68 17.52 27.01
CA ALA A 634 -19.17 16.21 27.41
C ALA A 634 -19.91 15.11 26.64
N ILE A 635 -19.18 14.21 26.00
CA ILE A 635 -19.75 13.16 25.17
C ILE A 635 -19.34 11.79 25.73
N GLU A 636 -20.32 10.98 26.09
CA GLU A 636 -20.11 9.59 26.49
C GLU A 636 -19.89 8.71 25.26
N ALA A 637 -18.90 7.82 25.34
CA ALA A 637 -18.53 6.89 24.29
C ALA A 637 -18.20 5.49 24.84
N ASP A 638 -18.49 4.46 24.08
CA ASP A 638 -18.06 3.10 24.39
C ASP A 638 -16.58 2.92 24.04
N HIS A 639 -16.12 3.56 22.96
CA HIS A 639 -14.73 3.60 22.52
C HIS A 639 -14.34 5.01 22.09
N VAL A 640 -13.09 5.38 22.36
CA VAL A 640 -12.51 6.66 21.90
C VAL A 640 -11.28 6.35 21.06
N VAL A 641 -11.13 7.04 19.91
CA VAL A 641 -9.92 7.00 19.09
C VAL A 641 -9.25 8.35 19.15
N TYR A 642 -8.06 8.40 19.73
CA TYR A 642 -7.25 9.61 19.73
C TYR A 642 -6.36 9.65 18.49
N THR A 643 -6.52 10.67 17.63
CA THR A 643 -5.73 10.86 16.41
C THR A 643 -4.93 12.16 16.42
N GLY A 644 -4.77 12.78 17.58
CA GLY A 644 -3.92 13.96 17.75
C GLY A 644 -2.46 13.63 17.41
N SER A 645 -1.70 14.67 17.02
CA SER A 645 -0.28 14.50 16.69
C SER A 645 0.55 14.07 17.90
N LEU A 646 1.72 13.48 17.67
CA LEU A 646 2.70 13.23 18.73
C LEU A 646 3.08 14.52 19.47
N GLY A 647 3.10 15.67 18.77
CA GLY A 647 3.35 16.99 19.38
C GLY A 647 2.32 17.36 20.44
N THR A 648 1.03 17.04 20.24
CA THR A 648 -0.02 17.28 21.25
C THR A 648 0.11 16.35 22.45
N LEU A 649 0.56 15.10 22.25
CA LEU A 649 0.85 14.16 23.33
C LEU A 649 2.07 14.62 24.17
N LYS A 650 3.16 15.01 23.52
CA LYS A 650 4.37 15.54 24.18
C LYS A 650 4.06 16.81 24.99
N ARG A 651 3.19 17.68 24.48
CA ARG A 651 2.76 18.90 25.17
C ARG A 651 1.69 18.68 26.24
N ARG A 652 1.18 17.43 26.39
CA ARG A 652 0.14 17.09 27.35
C ARG A 652 -1.10 18.00 27.21
N THR A 653 -1.49 18.36 25.96
CA THR A 653 -2.60 19.29 25.69
C THR A 653 -3.97 18.72 26.01
N VAL A 654 -4.09 17.40 26.11
CA VAL A 654 -5.29 16.67 26.53
C VAL A 654 -4.98 15.93 27.81
N GLU A 655 -5.79 16.14 28.82
CA GLU A 655 -5.73 15.41 30.10
C GLU A 655 -6.35 14.01 29.91
N PHE A 656 -5.61 12.96 30.26
CA PHE A 656 -6.09 11.59 30.28
C PHE A 656 -6.38 11.19 31.74
N ASN A 657 -7.56 10.63 31.99
CA ASN A 657 -7.99 10.19 33.30
C ASN A 657 -8.59 8.76 33.27
N PRO A 658 -7.89 7.75 33.82
CA PRO A 658 -6.59 7.85 34.52
C PRO A 658 -5.45 8.34 33.58
N PRO A 659 -4.27 8.73 34.14
CA PRO A 659 -3.09 9.03 33.35
C PRO A 659 -2.72 7.85 32.45
N LEU A 660 -2.13 8.14 31.30
CA LEU A 660 -1.62 7.07 30.42
C LEU A 660 -0.56 6.25 31.14
N PRO A 661 -0.46 4.93 30.89
CA PRO A 661 0.54 4.07 31.51
C PRO A 661 1.98 4.56 31.23
N GLU A 662 2.88 4.33 32.16
CA GLU A 662 4.29 4.75 32.08
C GLU A 662 4.96 4.29 30.79
N TRP A 663 4.78 3.01 30.39
CA TRP A 663 5.35 2.47 29.17
C TRP A 663 4.95 3.23 27.90
N LYS A 664 3.73 3.81 27.86
CA LYS A 664 3.27 4.64 26.76
C LYS A 664 3.82 6.06 26.83
N LEU A 665 3.89 6.63 28.05
CA LEU A 665 4.47 7.95 28.28
C LEU A 665 5.95 7.99 27.89
N GLU A 666 6.70 6.97 28.23
CA GLU A 666 8.10 6.81 27.84
C GLU A 666 8.28 6.76 26.32
N ALA A 667 7.46 6.00 25.58
CA ALA A 667 7.51 5.96 24.12
C ALA A 667 7.16 7.32 23.48
N ILE A 668 6.14 8.04 24.05
CA ILE A 668 5.81 9.41 23.66
C ILE A 668 7.02 10.33 23.81
N ASP A 669 7.76 10.21 24.89
CA ASP A 669 8.87 11.10 25.19
C ASP A 669 10.14 10.76 24.39
N ARG A 670 10.40 9.47 24.10
CA ARG A 670 11.57 9.01 23.31
C ARG A 670 11.44 9.30 21.81
N LEU A 671 10.25 9.12 21.21
CA LEU A 671 10.07 9.41 19.78
C LEU A 671 10.27 10.91 19.49
N GLY A 672 10.87 11.23 18.36
CA GLY A 672 11.04 12.59 17.90
C GLY A 672 9.79 13.15 17.23
N PHE A 673 9.58 14.46 17.33
CA PHE A 673 8.55 15.17 16.55
C PHE A 673 9.13 16.44 15.98
N GLY A 674 9.29 16.47 14.67
CA GLY A 674 10.09 17.46 13.97
C GLY A 674 9.29 18.63 13.41
N VAL A 675 10.01 19.58 12.81
CA VAL A 675 9.47 20.80 12.22
C VAL A 675 10.02 20.98 10.82
N MET A 676 9.14 21.19 9.86
CA MET A 676 9.43 21.62 8.50
C MET A 676 8.43 22.71 8.12
N ASN A 677 8.93 23.82 7.60
CA ASN A 677 8.10 24.94 7.20
C ASN A 677 8.26 25.28 5.70
N LYS A 678 7.25 25.95 5.15
CA LYS A 678 7.14 26.33 3.74
C LYS A 678 6.95 27.84 3.60
N VAL A 679 7.50 28.39 2.52
CA VAL A 679 7.19 29.75 2.05
C VAL A 679 6.55 29.62 0.67
N VAL A 680 5.30 30.03 0.55
CA VAL A 680 4.58 30.09 -0.71
C VAL A 680 4.75 31.47 -1.30
N LEU A 681 5.14 31.55 -2.56
CA LEU A 681 5.35 32.79 -3.32
C LEU A 681 4.53 32.68 -4.61
N VAL A 682 3.56 33.59 -4.78
CA VAL A 682 2.74 33.68 -5.98
C VAL A 682 3.21 34.90 -6.80
N PHE A 683 3.52 34.68 -8.07
CA PHE A 683 4.02 35.74 -8.97
C PHE A 683 3.02 36.03 -10.10
N ASP A 684 3.16 37.15 -10.76
CA ASP A 684 2.37 37.50 -11.94
C ASP A 684 2.67 36.58 -13.12
N LYS A 685 3.95 36.27 -13.33
CA LYS A 685 4.47 35.43 -14.40
C LYS A 685 5.62 34.56 -13.88
N PRO A 686 5.79 33.32 -14.41
CA PRO A 686 6.95 32.53 -14.09
C PRO A 686 8.22 33.15 -14.69
N PHE A 687 9.28 33.22 -13.90
CA PHE A 687 10.64 33.64 -14.33
C PHE A 687 11.62 32.44 -14.29
N TRP A 688 11.14 31.31 -13.92
CA TRP A 688 11.86 30.01 -13.86
C TRP A 688 11.40 29.08 -15.00
N ASP A 689 12.13 27.98 -15.22
CA ASP A 689 11.72 26.94 -16.17
C ASP A 689 10.48 26.18 -15.64
N VAL A 690 9.34 26.40 -16.27
CA VAL A 690 8.05 25.78 -15.91
C VAL A 690 7.99 24.29 -16.24
N ASN A 691 8.94 23.75 -17.00
CA ASN A 691 9.03 22.33 -17.31
C ASN A 691 9.76 21.52 -16.24
N ARG A 692 10.51 22.18 -15.36
CA ARG A 692 11.14 21.58 -14.19
C ARG A 692 10.15 21.61 -13.02
N ASP A 693 9.97 20.49 -12.34
CA ASP A 693 9.03 20.40 -11.20
C ASP A 693 9.66 20.96 -9.92
N MET A 694 10.98 21.06 -9.88
CA MET A 694 11.72 21.65 -8.76
C MET A 694 13.09 22.18 -9.21
N PHE A 695 13.70 23.02 -8.35
CA PHE A 695 15.10 23.40 -8.43
C PHE A 695 15.71 23.56 -7.04
N GLY A 696 16.99 23.22 -6.93
CA GLY A 696 17.76 23.28 -5.69
C GLY A 696 18.64 24.53 -5.62
N LEU A 697 18.97 24.98 -4.40
CA LEU A 697 19.95 26.01 -4.12
C LEU A 697 21.00 25.53 -3.14
N LEU A 698 22.26 25.63 -3.52
CA LEU A 698 23.37 25.44 -2.60
C LEU A 698 23.41 26.62 -1.61
N ARG A 699 23.69 26.33 -0.35
CA ARG A 699 23.70 27.34 0.71
C ARG A 699 25.10 27.62 1.21
N GLU A 700 25.35 28.89 1.51
CA GLU A 700 26.61 29.35 2.08
C GLU A 700 26.80 28.81 3.50
N PRO A 701 28.00 28.38 3.88
CA PRO A 701 28.32 28.09 5.27
C PRO A 701 28.28 29.35 6.12
N THR A 702 28.24 29.21 7.42
CA THR A 702 28.46 30.31 8.35
C THR A 702 29.96 30.66 8.39
N GLY A 703 30.30 31.93 8.32
CA GLY A 703 31.69 32.39 8.32
C GLY A 703 32.30 32.49 6.92
N SER A 704 33.33 31.70 6.63
CA SER A 704 34.01 31.77 5.31
C SER A 704 33.27 31.00 4.25
N VAL A 705 33.06 31.55 3.07
CA VAL A 705 32.44 30.90 1.91
C VAL A 705 33.20 29.63 1.48
N ASP A 706 34.52 29.60 1.72
CA ASP A 706 35.41 28.49 1.39
C ASP A 706 35.58 27.51 2.55
N SER A 707 34.69 27.51 3.54
CA SER A 707 34.80 26.61 4.69
C SER A 707 34.75 25.14 4.25
N MET A 708 35.65 24.35 4.75
CA MET A 708 35.70 22.90 4.62
C MET A 708 35.20 22.19 5.89
N ASN A 709 34.78 22.95 6.91
CA ASN A 709 34.27 22.41 8.15
C ASN A 709 32.77 22.12 8.04
N GLN A 710 32.38 20.86 8.19
CA GLN A 710 31.02 20.40 8.06
C GLN A 710 30.03 21.12 9.01
N ALA A 711 30.49 21.47 10.23
CA ALA A 711 29.65 22.16 11.22
C ALA A 711 29.17 23.55 10.76
N ASP A 712 29.93 24.24 9.89
CA ASP A 712 29.59 25.59 9.44
C ASP A 712 28.36 25.61 8.52
N TYR A 713 28.00 24.47 7.94
CA TYR A 713 26.85 24.35 7.05
C TYR A 713 25.53 24.07 7.78
N ALA A 714 25.57 23.56 9.01
CA ALA A 714 24.39 23.08 9.75
C ALA A 714 23.26 24.13 9.86
N THR A 715 23.58 25.40 10.01
CA THR A 715 22.60 26.47 10.22
C THR A 715 21.83 26.82 8.94
N ASN A 716 22.53 26.85 7.80
CA ASN A 716 21.98 27.42 6.57
C ASN A 716 21.52 26.36 5.55
N ARG A 717 22.07 25.13 5.60
CA ARG A 717 21.84 24.12 4.54
C ARG A 717 20.37 23.85 4.24
N GLY A 718 19.49 23.86 5.22
CA GLY A 718 18.05 23.66 5.05
C GLY A 718 17.24 24.92 4.72
N ARG A 719 17.88 26.09 4.53
CA ARG A 719 17.20 27.37 4.37
C ARG A 719 16.94 27.70 2.90
N PHE A 720 15.68 27.57 2.44
CA PHE A 720 15.27 27.76 1.04
C PHE A 720 16.13 26.97 0.06
N TYR A 721 16.52 25.77 0.44
CA TYR A 721 17.45 24.95 -0.31
C TYR A 721 16.78 24.23 -1.49
N LEU A 722 15.44 24.09 -1.47
CA LEU A 722 14.63 23.45 -2.50
C LEU A 722 13.37 24.24 -2.77
N PHE A 723 13.05 24.45 -4.05
CA PHE A 723 11.85 25.10 -4.53
C PHE A 723 11.00 24.15 -5.37
N TRP A 724 9.74 24.02 -5.02
CA TRP A 724 8.74 23.33 -5.82
C TRP A 724 8.06 24.29 -6.79
N ASN A 725 8.06 23.94 -8.07
CA ASN A 725 7.29 24.61 -9.11
C ASN A 725 5.86 24.07 -9.13
N CYS A 726 4.92 24.83 -8.62
CA CYS A 726 3.52 24.42 -8.53
C CYS A 726 2.63 24.96 -9.66
N VAL A 727 3.19 25.45 -10.76
CA VAL A 727 2.39 25.95 -11.90
C VAL A 727 1.37 24.94 -12.40
N LYS A 728 1.78 23.67 -12.56
CA LYS A 728 0.91 22.60 -13.09
C LYS A 728 -0.16 22.16 -12.08
N THR A 729 0.12 22.27 -10.78
CA THR A 729 -0.77 21.79 -9.70
C THR A 729 -1.69 22.86 -9.15
N SER A 730 -1.23 24.12 -9.09
CA SER A 730 -2.03 25.29 -8.67
C SER A 730 -2.72 26.01 -9.82
N GLY A 731 -2.24 25.82 -11.06
CA GLY A 731 -2.71 26.57 -12.24
C GLY A 731 -2.26 28.03 -12.27
N MET A 732 -1.32 28.43 -11.41
CA MET A 732 -0.81 29.79 -11.23
C MET A 732 0.72 29.75 -11.08
N PRO A 733 1.44 30.88 -11.36
CA PRO A 733 2.88 30.96 -11.13
C PRO A 733 3.23 30.94 -9.64
N VAL A 734 3.33 29.74 -9.08
CA VAL A 734 3.59 29.52 -7.65
C VAL A 734 4.90 28.76 -7.45
N LEU A 735 5.76 29.30 -6.59
CA LEU A 735 6.90 28.60 -6.01
C LEU A 735 6.66 28.32 -4.52
N ILE A 736 7.05 27.14 -4.06
CA ILE A 736 7.05 26.80 -2.63
C ILE A 736 8.49 26.50 -2.23
N ALA A 737 9.08 27.39 -1.42
CA ALA A 737 10.40 27.19 -0.84
C ALA A 737 10.31 26.40 0.48
N LEU A 738 11.25 25.47 0.68
CA LEU A 738 11.31 24.64 1.88
C LEU A 738 12.31 25.18 2.90
N MET A 739 11.96 25.03 4.18
CA MET A 739 12.83 25.28 5.33
C MET A 739 12.88 24.01 6.18
N ALA A 740 14.05 23.38 6.23
CA ALA A 740 14.32 22.14 6.98
C ALA A 740 15.39 22.37 8.07
N GLY A 741 15.58 21.37 8.95
CA GLY A 741 16.60 21.40 9.99
C GLY A 741 16.53 22.66 10.88
N HIS A 742 17.67 23.29 11.13
CA HIS A 742 17.73 24.51 11.94
C HIS A 742 16.91 25.68 11.36
N ALA A 743 16.85 25.79 10.04
CA ALA A 743 16.13 26.86 9.38
C ALA A 743 14.62 26.78 9.62
N ALA A 744 14.05 25.60 9.75
CA ALA A 744 12.63 25.42 10.07
C ALA A 744 12.28 25.93 11.47
N HIS A 745 13.17 25.69 12.46
CA HIS A 745 12.98 26.19 13.82
C HIS A 745 13.17 27.71 13.90
N GLN A 746 14.18 28.28 13.20
CA GLN A 746 14.38 29.72 13.14
C GLN A 746 13.17 30.43 12.53
N ALA A 747 12.57 29.86 11.48
CA ALA A 747 11.38 30.40 10.85
C ALA A 747 10.22 30.61 11.84
N GLU A 748 10.08 29.78 12.88
CA GLU A 748 8.99 29.93 13.87
C GLU A 748 9.04 31.27 14.62
N THR A 749 10.21 31.88 14.76
CA THR A 749 10.44 33.14 15.48
C THR A 749 10.62 34.36 14.60
N MET A 750 10.87 34.18 13.28
CA MET A 750 11.04 35.25 12.33
C MET A 750 9.68 35.81 11.86
N THR A 751 9.61 37.06 11.51
CA THR A 751 8.41 37.67 10.86
C THR A 751 8.27 37.18 9.43
N ASP A 752 7.05 37.08 8.92
CA ASP A 752 6.79 36.69 7.53
C ASP A 752 7.48 37.62 6.54
N GLY A 753 7.46 38.96 6.81
CA GLY A 753 8.14 39.94 5.96
C GLY A 753 9.66 39.71 5.90
N ALA A 754 10.32 39.36 7.00
CA ALA A 754 11.75 39.03 7.00
C ALA A 754 12.06 37.81 6.16
N ILE A 755 11.27 36.74 6.31
CA ILE A 755 11.43 35.51 5.56
C ILE A 755 11.19 35.73 4.06
N VAL A 756 10.12 36.47 3.71
CA VAL A 756 9.79 36.76 2.30
C VAL A 756 10.86 37.67 1.66
N THR A 757 11.37 38.66 2.39
CA THR A 757 12.47 39.51 1.91
C THR A 757 13.71 38.67 1.63
N GLU A 758 14.07 37.76 2.53
CA GLU A 758 15.26 36.91 2.39
C GLU A 758 15.13 35.95 1.21
N VAL A 759 14.03 35.20 1.10
CA VAL A 759 13.84 34.25 0.00
C VAL A 759 13.77 34.96 -1.36
N THR A 760 13.15 36.14 -1.43
CA THR A 760 13.10 36.89 -2.68
C THR A 760 14.49 37.43 -3.05
N ALA A 761 15.30 37.88 -2.08
CA ALA A 761 16.68 38.29 -2.31
C ALA A 761 17.55 37.10 -2.83
N GLN A 762 17.35 35.89 -2.30
CA GLN A 762 18.04 34.69 -2.81
C GLN A 762 17.64 34.40 -4.26
N LEU A 763 16.35 34.43 -4.59
CA LEU A 763 15.89 34.23 -5.97
C LEU A 763 16.48 35.28 -6.91
N ARG A 764 16.52 36.57 -6.50
CA ARG A 764 17.15 37.65 -7.28
C ARG A 764 18.64 37.38 -7.50
N LYS A 765 19.36 36.94 -6.48
CA LYS A 765 20.80 36.59 -6.58
C LYS A 765 21.04 35.52 -7.63
N ILE A 766 20.26 34.45 -7.60
CA ILE A 766 20.44 33.30 -8.50
C ILE A 766 20.08 33.62 -9.93
N PHE A 767 18.97 34.30 -10.17
CA PHE A 767 18.51 34.63 -11.53
C PHE A 767 19.18 35.91 -12.10
N SER A 768 20.04 36.63 -11.33
CA SER A 768 20.75 37.83 -11.80
C SER A 768 21.69 37.55 -12.97
N SER A 769 22.34 36.36 -13.00
CA SER A 769 23.24 35.93 -14.08
C SER A 769 22.52 35.73 -15.42
N SER A 770 21.23 35.40 -15.38
CA SER A 770 20.41 35.11 -16.55
C SER A 770 19.71 36.33 -17.14
N SER A 771 20.03 37.57 -16.68
CA SER A 771 19.36 38.81 -17.06
C SER A 771 17.83 38.80 -16.82
N VAL A 772 17.38 37.90 -15.93
CA VAL A 772 15.95 37.74 -15.57
C VAL A 772 15.64 38.64 -14.37
N THR A 773 14.62 39.49 -14.51
CA THR A 773 14.13 40.30 -13.38
C THR A 773 13.15 39.48 -12.55
N VAL A 774 13.50 39.20 -11.30
CA VAL A 774 12.61 38.55 -10.33
C VAL A 774 11.70 39.60 -9.69
N PRO A 775 10.38 39.61 -9.97
CA PRO A 775 9.44 40.55 -9.41
C PRO A 775 9.18 40.28 -7.92
N ASP A 776 8.50 41.21 -7.26
CA ASP A 776 7.94 40.94 -5.93
C ASP A 776 6.74 40.00 -6.05
N PRO A 777 6.58 39.08 -5.10
CA PRO A 777 5.43 38.18 -5.10
C PRO A 777 4.12 38.93 -4.82
N LEU A 778 3.04 38.56 -5.51
CA LEU A 778 1.70 39.11 -5.35
C LEU A 778 1.02 38.62 -4.07
N GLU A 779 1.24 37.41 -3.70
CA GLU A 779 0.69 36.76 -2.49
C GLU A 779 1.77 35.86 -1.86
N THR A 780 1.86 35.93 -0.53
CA THR A 780 2.86 35.14 0.22
C THR A 780 2.23 34.49 1.44
N ILE A 781 2.65 33.27 1.75
CA ILE A 781 2.20 32.56 2.93
C ILE A 781 3.41 31.86 3.54
N VAL A 782 3.58 31.99 4.85
CA VAL A 782 4.62 31.27 5.61
C VAL A 782 3.96 30.35 6.61
N THR A 783 4.32 29.09 6.60
CA THR A 783 3.78 28.12 7.58
C THR A 783 4.50 28.20 8.92
N ARG A 784 3.79 27.84 10.00
CA ARG A 784 4.27 27.82 11.40
C ARG A 784 3.73 26.56 12.09
N TRP A 785 4.27 25.39 11.73
CA TRP A 785 3.74 24.12 12.23
C TRP A 785 4.03 23.86 13.69
N GLN A 786 5.15 24.36 14.24
CA GLN A 786 5.48 24.22 15.65
C GLN A 786 4.59 25.10 16.56
N SER A 787 4.23 26.27 16.08
CA SER A 787 3.35 27.22 16.79
C SER A 787 1.87 26.86 16.66
N ASP A 788 1.51 25.92 15.79
CA ASP A 788 0.13 25.48 15.59
C ASP A 788 -0.37 24.64 16.77
N LYS A 789 -1.40 25.13 17.51
CA LYS A 789 -1.90 24.50 18.75
C LYS A 789 -2.52 23.11 18.60
N PHE A 790 -2.79 22.66 17.38
CA PHE A 790 -3.34 21.33 17.12
C PHE A 790 -2.34 20.35 16.55
N THR A 791 -1.08 20.78 16.34
CA THR A 791 -0.03 19.88 15.81
C THR A 791 1.27 19.95 16.58
N TYR A 792 1.74 21.17 16.94
CA TYR A 792 3.02 21.45 17.58
C TYR A 792 4.22 20.82 16.87
N GLY A 793 4.18 20.78 15.52
CA GLY A 793 5.21 20.25 14.66
C GLY A 793 4.65 19.67 13.37
N SER A 794 5.51 19.08 12.55
CA SER A 794 5.18 18.58 11.20
C SER A 794 4.91 17.07 11.17
N TYR A 795 5.88 16.24 11.54
CA TYR A 795 5.76 14.77 11.59
C TYR A 795 6.80 14.15 12.50
N SER A 796 6.59 12.86 12.85
CA SER A 796 7.46 12.10 13.74
C SER A 796 8.74 11.62 13.04
N PHE A 797 9.76 11.34 13.83
CA PHE A 797 11.02 10.73 13.41
C PHE A 797 11.60 9.85 14.53
N VAL A 798 12.53 8.98 14.19
CA VAL A 798 13.23 8.15 15.16
C VAL A 798 14.39 8.95 15.75
N ALA A 799 14.19 9.45 16.99
CA ALA A 799 15.22 10.18 17.73
C ALA A 799 16.30 9.22 18.26
N ALA A 800 17.44 9.75 18.63
CA ALA A 800 18.57 8.96 19.14
C ALA A 800 18.22 8.09 20.37
N GLU A 801 17.27 8.54 21.18
CA GLU A 801 16.79 7.83 22.38
C GLU A 801 15.65 6.84 22.11
N ALA A 802 15.08 6.83 20.87
CA ALA A 802 13.99 5.96 20.51
C ALA A 802 14.42 4.49 20.50
N LEU A 803 13.52 3.62 20.97
CA LEU A 803 13.73 2.18 20.99
C LEU A 803 13.01 1.51 19.80
N PRO A 804 13.52 0.38 19.33
CA PRO A 804 12.79 -0.44 18.37
C PRO A 804 11.40 -0.79 18.91
N GLY A 805 10.36 -0.59 18.09
CA GLY A 805 8.98 -0.86 18.50
C GLY A 805 8.25 0.30 19.20
N ASP A 806 8.86 1.47 19.45
CA ASP A 806 8.17 2.60 20.09
C ASP A 806 6.91 3.06 19.31
N TYR A 807 6.91 2.99 17.97
CA TYR A 807 5.72 3.25 17.16
C TYR A 807 4.59 2.23 17.43
N ASP A 808 4.95 0.96 17.65
CA ASP A 808 3.99 -0.10 17.98
C ASP A 808 3.45 0.09 19.40
N VAL A 809 4.31 0.51 20.34
CA VAL A 809 3.90 0.93 21.70
C VAL A 809 2.93 2.12 21.62
N MET A 810 3.21 3.10 20.74
CA MET A 810 2.29 4.22 20.49
C MET A 810 0.95 3.76 19.91
N ALA A 811 0.94 2.69 19.12
CA ALA A 811 -0.26 2.13 18.51
C ALA A 811 -1.18 1.41 19.50
N GLN A 812 -0.63 0.82 20.58
CA GLN A 812 -1.39 -0.02 21.52
C GLN A 812 -2.53 0.74 22.18
N ALA A 813 -3.71 0.13 22.21
CA ALA A 813 -4.86 0.64 22.93
C ALA A 813 -4.68 0.50 24.44
N VAL A 814 -5.29 1.39 25.21
CA VAL A 814 -5.37 1.32 26.68
C VAL A 814 -6.84 1.22 27.07
N GLY A 815 -7.29 0.03 27.36
CA GLY A 815 -8.70 -0.22 27.67
C GLY A 815 -9.61 0.11 26.48
N ASN A 816 -10.51 1.08 26.63
CA ASN A 816 -11.41 1.54 25.56
C ASN A 816 -10.92 2.83 24.84
N LEU A 817 -9.66 3.21 25.08
CA LEU A 817 -8.97 4.31 24.41
C LEU A 817 -7.99 3.75 23.38
N HIS A 818 -8.23 4.03 22.10
CA HIS A 818 -7.42 3.62 20.95
C HIS A 818 -6.61 4.79 20.42
N PHE A 819 -5.50 4.50 19.79
CA PHE A 819 -4.58 5.51 19.22
C PHE A 819 -4.39 5.29 17.73
N ALA A 820 -4.46 6.36 16.94
CA ALA A 820 -4.15 6.36 15.52
C ALA A 820 -3.50 7.69 15.12
N GLY A 821 -2.92 7.75 13.94
CA GLY A 821 -2.12 8.87 13.46
C GLY A 821 -0.80 8.34 12.90
N GLU A 822 -0.07 9.17 12.14
CA GLU A 822 1.19 8.72 11.50
C GLU A 822 2.25 8.24 12.52
N ALA A 823 2.26 8.80 13.73
CA ALA A 823 3.17 8.40 14.79
C ALA A 823 2.76 7.08 15.51
N THR A 824 1.76 6.37 15.00
CA THR A 824 1.31 5.05 15.47
C THR A 824 1.37 3.99 14.35
N CYS A 825 2.14 4.24 13.30
CA CYS A 825 2.33 3.32 12.18
C CYS A 825 3.83 3.07 12.00
N GLY A 826 4.33 1.95 12.55
CA GLY A 826 5.75 1.62 12.52
C GLY A 826 6.29 1.30 11.13
N SER A 827 5.44 0.77 10.24
CA SER A 827 5.82 0.43 8.86
C SER A 827 5.92 1.65 7.93
N HIS A 828 5.13 2.71 8.19
CA HIS A 828 5.07 3.91 7.35
C HIS A 828 4.91 5.17 8.22
N PRO A 829 5.83 5.45 9.16
CA PRO A 829 5.74 6.63 10.01
C PRO A 829 5.85 7.92 9.18
N ALA A 830 5.44 9.03 9.73
CA ALA A 830 5.58 10.37 9.13
C ALA A 830 4.82 10.59 7.80
N THR A 831 3.98 9.63 7.35
CA THR A 831 3.35 9.66 6.04
C THR A 831 1.82 9.78 6.09
N VAL A 832 1.21 10.28 4.99
CA VAL A 832 -0.26 10.36 4.86
C VAL A 832 -0.88 8.96 4.75
N HIS A 833 -0.22 8.05 4.03
CA HIS A 833 -0.69 6.66 3.90
C HIS A 833 -0.54 5.89 5.23
N GLY A 834 0.53 6.11 6.00
CA GLY A 834 0.67 5.55 7.33
C GLY A 834 -0.40 6.06 8.30
N ALA A 835 -0.73 7.36 8.24
CA ALA A 835 -1.86 7.91 8.99
C ALA A 835 -3.18 7.21 8.60
N TYR A 836 -3.42 6.95 7.31
CA TYR A 836 -4.59 6.22 6.84
C TYR A 836 -4.62 4.78 7.35
N LEU A 837 -3.52 4.04 7.22
CA LEU A 837 -3.37 2.65 7.69
C LEU A 837 -3.61 2.53 9.19
N SER A 838 -3.08 3.46 9.99
CA SER A 838 -3.32 3.48 11.44
C SER A 838 -4.81 3.66 11.79
N GLY A 839 -5.56 4.41 10.97
CA GLY A 839 -7.01 4.56 11.10
C GLY A 839 -7.75 3.25 10.81
N LEU A 840 -7.33 2.49 9.80
CA LEU A 840 -7.90 1.16 9.50
C LEU A 840 -7.63 0.17 10.63
N ARG A 841 -6.41 0.17 11.20
CA ARG A 841 -6.04 -0.66 12.36
C ARG A 841 -6.92 -0.35 13.57
N ALA A 842 -7.08 0.92 13.95
CA ALA A 842 -7.91 1.30 15.08
C ALA A 842 -9.39 0.92 14.87
N ALA A 843 -9.90 1.01 13.65
CA ALA A 843 -11.23 0.55 13.32
C ALA A 843 -11.39 -0.97 13.51
N ARG A 844 -10.39 -1.78 13.08
CA ARG A 844 -10.35 -3.22 13.33
C ARG A 844 -10.38 -3.54 14.83
N GLU A 845 -9.53 -2.89 15.62
CA GLU A 845 -9.46 -3.10 17.09
C GLU A 845 -10.82 -2.88 17.75
N ILE A 846 -11.55 -1.84 17.36
CA ILE A 846 -12.89 -1.54 17.88
C ILE A 846 -13.89 -2.62 17.44
N ILE A 847 -13.85 -3.06 16.20
CA ILE A 847 -14.72 -4.13 15.70
C ILE A 847 -14.43 -5.45 16.41
N ASP A 848 -13.17 -5.77 16.65
CA ASP A 848 -12.77 -6.96 17.42
C ASP A 848 -13.20 -6.86 18.90
N ALA A 849 -13.20 -5.67 19.49
CA ALA A 849 -13.73 -5.44 20.83
C ALA A 849 -15.27 -5.60 20.89
N ILE A 850 -15.99 -5.15 19.89
CA ILE A 850 -17.48 -5.19 19.84
C ILE A 850 -17.98 -6.58 19.45
N TYR A 851 -17.48 -7.14 18.35
CA TYR A 851 -17.98 -8.41 17.78
C TYR A 851 -17.13 -9.62 18.17
N GLY A 852 -15.92 -9.42 18.70
CA GLY A 852 -14.95 -10.47 18.98
C GLY A 852 -14.17 -10.90 17.73
N PRO A 853 -13.26 -11.88 17.88
CA PRO A 853 -12.47 -12.40 16.78
C PRO A 853 -13.35 -13.02 15.69
N ILE A 854 -12.82 -13.14 14.49
CA ILE A 854 -13.51 -13.76 13.35
C ILE A 854 -13.90 -15.18 13.71
N ALA A 855 -15.16 -15.52 13.50
CA ALA A 855 -15.70 -16.84 13.82
C ALA A 855 -15.16 -17.88 12.83
N MET A 856 -14.50 -18.92 13.37
CA MET A 856 -14.00 -20.03 12.57
C MET A 856 -15.10 -21.07 12.30
N PRO A 857 -15.38 -21.42 11.03
CA PRO A 857 -16.18 -22.59 10.72
C PRO A 857 -15.52 -23.86 11.29
N SER A 858 -16.30 -24.74 11.89
CA SER A 858 -15.76 -26.02 12.40
C SER A 858 -16.51 -27.19 11.76
N PRO A 859 -15.85 -28.03 10.96
CA PRO A 859 -14.46 -27.91 10.49
C PRO A 859 -14.28 -26.80 9.46
N LEU A 860 -13.14 -26.10 9.49
CA LEU A 860 -12.81 -25.05 8.51
C LEU A 860 -12.72 -25.62 7.09
N VAL A 861 -12.17 -26.82 6.96
CA VAL A 861 -12.12 -27.61 5.74
C VAL A 861 -12.81 -28.94 6.01
N PRO A 862 -14.01 -29.20 5.48
CA PRO A 862 -14.68 -30.49 5.57
C PRO A 862 -13.86 -31.62 4.93
N SER A 863 -13.82 -32.80 5.55
CA SER A 863 -13.17 -33.97 4.97
C SER A 863 -13.83 -34.32 3.64
N LYS A 864 -13.03 -34.75 2.67
CA LYS A 864 -13.57 -35.28 1.42
C LYS A 864 -14.39 -36.55 1.73
N PRO A 865 -15.64 -36.66 1.26
CA PRO A 865 -16.39 -37.89 1.39
C PRO A 865 -15.57 -39.03 0.77
N PRO A 866 -15.52 -40.22 1.41
CA PRO A 866 -14.75 -41.32 0.85
C PRO A 866 -15.25 -41.60 -0.57
N SER A 867 -14.33 -41.60 -1.54
CA SER A 867 -14.64 -42.09 -2.89
C SER A 867 -15.26 -43.46 -2.76
N PRO A 868 -16.39 -43.74 -3.44
CA PRO A 868 -16.95 -45.09 -3.36
C PRO A 868 -15.87 -46.08 -3.77
N ALA A 869 -15.38 -46.87 -2.81
CA ALA A 869 -14.47 -47.94 -3.06
C ALA A 869 -15.16 -48.92 -4.01
N ILE A 870 -14.48 -49.29 -5.08
CA ILE A 870 -14.88 -50.44 -5.90
C ILE A 870 -14.84 -51.64 -4.95
N ASN A 871 -15.98 -51.95 -4.35
CA ASN A 871 -16.12 -53.12 -3.47
C ASN A 871 -16.19 -54.37 -4.31
N THR A 872 -15.17 -55.18 -4.21
CA THR A 872 -15.29 -56.64 -4.31
C THR A 872 -16.25 -57.12 -3.22
N VAL A 873 -17.29 -57.82 -3.66
CA VAL A 873 -18.40 -58.36 -2.89
C VAL A 873 -17.91 -59.18 -1.67
N THR A 874 -18.38 -58.85 -0.46
CA THR A 874 -18.80 -59.80 0.56
C THR A 874 -19.91 -59.18 1.40
N SER A 875 -20.92 -59.96 1.62
CA SER A 875 -22.25 -59.82 2.12
C SER A 875 -22.45 -59.16 3.50
N GLU A 876 -23.68 -58.63 3.67
CA GLU A 876 -24.48 -58.41 4.90
C GLU A 876 -24.28 -57.05 5.63
N THR A 877 -25.21 -56.18 5.77
CA THR A 877 -26.60 -56.13 6.24
C THR A 877 -27.15 -54.70 6.15
N ARG A 878 -28.38 -54.61 5.75
CA ARG A 878 -29.42 -53.55 5.85
C ARG A 878 -29.11 -52.25 6.65
N SER A 879 -29.22 -51.02 6.01
CA SER A 879 -30.37 -50.10 6.16
C SER A 879 -30.01 -48.69 5.66
N SER A 880 -30.76 -48.16 4.74
CA SER A 880 -31.32 -46.83 4.61
C SER A 880 -31.44 -46.35 3.15
N SER A 881 -32.65 -46.17 2.72
CA SER A 881 -33.13 -46.09 1.34
C SER A 881 -33.27 -44.66 0.78
N SER A 882 -32.28 -43.75 0.93
CA SER A 882 -32.33 -42.43 0.30
C SER A 882 -31.11 -42.01 -0.54
N SER A 883 -29.99 -42.77 -0.47
CA SER A 883 -28.77 -42.44 -1.26
C SER A 883 -28.75 -43.14 -2.63
N THR A 884 -29.68 -44.05 -2.91
CA THR A 884 -29.68 -44.89 -4.13
C THR A 884 -30.23 -44.21 -5.36
N ALA A 885 -31.11 -43.18 -5.22
CA ALA A 885 -31.69 -42.48 -6.36
C ALA A 885 -30.73 -41.52 -7.05
N ALA A 886 -29.97 -40.77 -6.28
CA ALA A 886 -28.97 -39.83 -6.81
C ALA A 886 -27.78 -40.56 -7.45
N ALA A 887 -27.32 -41.65 -6.86
CA ALA A 887 -26.26 -42.47 -7.43
C ALA A 887 -26.68 -43.14 -8.73
N SER A 888 -27.96 -43.57 -8.84
CA SER A 888 -28.51 -44.14 -10.05
C SER A 888 -28.64 -43.16 -11.20
N HIS A 889 -28.99 -41.91 -10.88
CA HIS A 889 -29.09 -40.84 -11.91
C HIS A 889 -27.71 -40.39 -12.42
N SER A 890 -26.72 -40.33 -11.55
CA SER A 890 -25.31 -40.04 -11.93
C SER A 890 -24.75 -41.15 -12.84
N ALA A 891 -25.02 -42.45 -12.48
CA ALA A 891 -24.59 -43.55 -13.30
C ALA A 891 -25.30 -43.61 -14.67
N TYR A 892 -26.56 -43.20 -14.75
CA TYR A 892 -27.30 -43.08 -15.99
C TYR A 892 -26.72 -41.99 -16.90
N THR A 893 -26.43 -40.83 -16.34
CA THR A 893 -25.81 -39.73 -17.08
C THR A 893 -24.40 -40.08 -17.56
N ALA A 894 -23.62 -40.82 -16.76
CA ALA A 894 -22.31 -41.33 -17.15
C ALA A 894 -22.39 -42.34 -18.31
N ALA A 895 -23.39 -43.24 -18.27
CA ALA A 895 -23.62 -44.20 -19.35
C ALA A 895 -24.03 -43.51 -20.66
N LEU A 896 -24.93 -42.52 -20.60
CA LEU A 896 -25.29 -41.69 -21.71
C LEU A 896 -24.07 -40.97 -22.31
N THR A 897 -23.26 -40.37 -21.48
CA THR A 897 -22.03 -39.63 -21.92
C THR A 897 -21.04 -40.59 -22.59
N ALA A 898 -20.85 -41.76 -22.02
CA ALA A 898 -19.97 -42.80 -22.58
C ALA A 898 -20.49 -43.31 -23.93
N HIS A 899 -21.82 -43.51 -24.08
CA HIS A 899 -22.43 -43.86 -25.34
C HIS A 899 -22.26 -42.80 -26.44
N ILE A 900 -22.52 -41.55 -26.12
CA ILE A 900 -22.29 -40.40 -27.04
C ILE A 900 -20.83 -40.36 -27.50
N HIS A 901 -19.91 -40.50 -26.57
CA HIS A 901 -18.46 -40.47 -26.89
C HIS A 901 -18.04 -41.68 -27.74
N ALA A 902 -18.60 -42.85 -27.50
CA ALA A 902 -18.34 -44.06 -28.29
C ALA A 902 -18.92 -43.95 -29.71
N THR A 903 -20.09 -43.33 -29.86
CA THR A 903 -20.82 -43.27 -31.13
C THR A 903 -20.34 -42.09 -32.04
N LEU A 904 -20.06 -40.93 -31.44
CA LEU A 904 -19.75 -39.71 -32.19
C LEU A 904 -18.26 -39.32 -32.12
N GLY A 905 -17.49 -39.95 -31.23
CA GLY A 905 -16.11 -39.55 -30.97
C GLY A 905 -15.97 -38.25 -30.15
N PRO A 906 -14.76 -37.76 -29.96
CA PRO A 906 -14.50 -36.53 -29.25
C PRO A 906 -14.98 -35.30 -30.06
N ALA A 907 -15.35 -34.24 -29.37
CA ALA A 907 -15.71 -32.97 -30.01
C ALA A 907 -14.55 -32.38 -30.82
N PRO A 908 -14.82 -31.69 -31.95
CA PRO A 908 -13.79 -31.04 -32.76
C PRO A 908 -12.91 -30.09 -31.94
N ALA A 909 -11.59 -30.30 -32.02
CA ALA A 909 -10.63 -29.49 -31.31
C ALA A 909 -10.50 -28.10 -31.95
N ARG A 910 -10.50 -27.06 -31.11
CA ARG A 910 -10.33 -25.68 -31.59
C ARG A 910 -8.95 -25.51 -32.28
N PRO A 911 -8.86 -24.96 -33.50
CA PRO A 911 -7.59 -24.78 -34.18
C PRO A 911 -6.67 -23.82 -33.42
N ALA A 912 -5.38 -24.13 -33.37
CA ALA A 912 -4.37 -23.22 -32.86
C ALA A 912 -4.24 -21.99 -33.76
N ARG A 913 -4.11 -20.82 -33.16
CA ARG A 913 -3.94 -19.57 -33.91
C ARG A 913 -2.53 -19.46 -34.50
N LEU A 914 -2.42 -19.07 -35.74
CA LEU A 914 -1.16 -18.67 -36.35
C LEU A 914 -0.72 -17.31 -35.74
N ALA A 915 0.59 -17.13 -35.57
CA ALA A 915 1.13 -15.88 -35.02
C ALA A 915 0.89 -14.70 -35.97
N LEU A 916 0.43 -13.57 -35.40
CA LEU A 916 0.05 -12.35 -36.17
C LEU A 916 1.06 -11.21 -36.02
N ASN A 917 2.27 -11.47 -35.50
CA ASN A 917 3.27 -10.42 -35.32
C ASN A 917 4.25 -10.45 -36.48
N PRO A 918 4.28 -9.42 -37.40
CA PRO A 918 5.16 -9.37 -38.52
C PRO A 918 6.63 -9.34 -38.10
N PHE A 919 6.95 -8.75 -36.97
CA PHE A 919 8.30 -8.70 -36.43
C PHE A 919 8.87 -10.10 -36.09
N LEU A 920 8.03 -11.07 -35.69
CA LEU A 920 8.50 -12.44 -35.45
C LEU A 920 8.96 -13.15 -36.72
N SER A 921 8.32 -12.89 -37.89
CA SER A 921 8.75 -13.40 -39.17
C SER A 921 10.06 -12.73 -39.62
N PHE A 922 10.12 -11.39 -39.46
CA PHE A 922 11.35 -10.63 -39.74
C PHE A 922 12.51 -11.10 -38.84
N GLN A 923 12.28 -11.32 -37.53
CA GLN A 923 13.32 -11.83 -36.64
C GLN A 923 13.90 -13.16 -37.09
N LYS A 924 13.08 -14.03 -37.64
CA LYS A 924 13.53 -15.34 -38.13
C LYS A 924 14.50 -15.18 -39.30
N ASP A 925 14.17 -14.30 -40.23
CA ASP A 925 14.92 -14.12 -41.46
C ASP A 925 16.21 -13.33 -41.23
N TYR A 926 16.17 -12.32 -40.35
CA TYR A 926 17.31 -11.44 -40.06
C TYR A 926 18.12 -11.85 -38.83
N TRP A 927 17.81 -12.98 -38.18
CA TRP A 927 18.50 -13.44 -36.96
C TRP A 927 20.00 -13.62 -37.18
N GLN A 928 20.40 -14.19 -38.33
CA GLN A 928 21.80 -14.46 -38.63
C GLN A 928 22.57 -13.15 -38.84
N ALA A 929 22.03 -12.22 -39.60
CA ALA A 929 22.63 -10.90 -39.84
C ALA A 929 22.78 -10.09 -38.54
N ALA A 930 21.75 -10.08 -37.69
CA ALA A 930 21.82 -9.41 -36.37
C ALA A 930 22.86 -10.04 -35.44
N ARG A 931 23.02 -11.37 -35.51
CA ARG A 931 24.03 -12.08 -34.75
C ARG A 931 25.45 -11.75 -35.23
N GLU A 932 25.68 -11.71 -36.54
CA GLU A 932 26.97 -11.35 -37.07
C GLU A 932 27.39 -9.93 -36.72
N GLU A 933 26.43 -9.00 -36.78
CA GLU A 933 26.62 -7.62 -36.32
C GLU A 933 26.92 -7.55 -34.83
N GLY A 934 26.15 -8.24 -33.99
CA GLY A 934 26.34 -8.29 -32.54
C GLY A 934 27.69 -8.89 -32.15
N ASP A 935 28.03 -10.03 -32.75
CA ASP A 935 29.32 -10.70 -32.52
C ASP A 935 30.49 -9.81 -32.97
N GLY A 936 30.33 -9.08 -34.10
CA GLY A 936 31.32 -8.12 -34.57
C GLY A 936 31.55 -6.96 -33.60
N ARG A 937 30.48 -6.35 -33.11
CA ARG A 937 30.52 -5.28 -32.11
C ARG A 937 31.16 -5.76 -30.80
N LYS A 938 30.80 -6.94 -30.33
CA LYS A 938 31.33 -7.51 -29.08
C LYS A 938 32.83 -7.81 -29.19
N ARG A 939 33.28 -8.36 -30.32
CA ARG A 939 34.71 -8.60 -30.61
C ARG A 939 35.50 -7.29 -30.65
N ALA A 940 34.93 -6.26 -31.27
CA ALA A 940 35.56 -4.94 -31.30
C ALA A 940 35.66 -4.28 -29.91
N ALA A 941 34.56 -4.36 -29.12
CA ALA A 941 34.50 -3.77 -27.78
C ALA A 941 35.42 -4.48 -26.76
N THR A 942 35.57 -5.82 -26.86
CA THR A 942 36.33 -6.61 -25.89
C THR A 942 37.76 -6.95 -26.35
N ASN A 943 38.12 -6.58 -27.58
CA ASN A 943 39.36 -6.97 -28.24
C ASN A 943 39.63 -8.49 -28.20
N ASN A 944 38.53 -9.28 -28.16
CA ASN A 944 38.59 -10.75 -28.09
C ASN A 944 37.95 -11.35 -29.35
N PRO A 945 38.72 -12.04 -30.22
CA PRO A 945 38.25 -12.58 -31.49
C PRO A 945 37.18 -13.68 -31.33
N HIS A 946 37.05 -14.25 -30.15
CA HIS A 946 36.04 -15.30 -29.84
C HIS A 946 34.84 -14.78 -29.09
N ALA A 947 34.73 -13.47 -28.77
CA ALA A 947 33.59 -12.91 -28.09
C ALA A 947 32.34 -13.00 -28.94
N ARG A 948 31.23 -13.39 -28.30
CA ARG A 948 29.89 -13.50 -28.91
C ARG A 948 28.90 -12.60 -28.21
N ALA A 949 27.97 -12.04 -28.96
CA ALA A 949 26.88 -11.25 -28.42
C ALA A 949 25.91 -12.14 -27.63
N ALA A 950 25.39 -11.61 -26.52
CA ALA A 950 24.32 -12.23 -25.76
C ALA A 950 23.01 -12.21 -26.57
N ARG A 951 22.10 -13.14 -26.25
CA ARG A 951 20.83 -13.27 -26.98
C ARG A 951 19.97 -12.00 -26.95
N ASP A 952 20.05 -11.24 -25.86
CA ASP A 952 19.29 -10.00 -25.68
C ASP A 952 19.95 -8.84 -26.48
N GLU A 953 21.27 -8.80 -26.58
CA GLU A 953 21.99 -7.87 -27.48
C GLU A 953 21.58 -8.11 -28.95
N ILE A 954 21.46 -9.38 -29.38
CA ILE A 954 21.00 -9.72 -30.73
C ILE A 954 19.53 -9.28 -30.94
N ARG A 955 18.66 -9.47 -29.95
CA ARG A 955 17.27 -9.01 -30.00
C ARG A 955 17.17 -7.48 -30.09
N ALA A 956 18.00 -6.75 -29.35
CA ALA A 956 18.07 -5.30 -29.43
C ALA A 956 18.47 -4.82 -30.83
N ILE A 957 19.45 -5.50 -31.46
CA ILE A 957 19.85 -5.23 -32.85
C ILE A 957 18.69 -5.50 -33.82
N LEU A 958 17.99 -6.63 -33.69
CA LEU A 958 16.82 -6.95 -34.51
C LEU A 958 15.70 -5.92 -34.35
N GLY A 959 15.45 -5.46 -33.13
CA GLY A 959 14.48 -4.40 -32.86
C GLY A 959 14.85 -3.08 -33.54
N ARG A 960 16.14 -2.74 -33.57
CA ARG A 960 16.65 -1.57 -34.29
C ARG A 960 16.52 -1.78 -35.80
N MET A 961 16.99 -2.91 -36.38
CA MET A 961 16.87 -3.22 -37.78
C MET A 961 15.41 -3.14 -38.27
N TRP A 962 14.45 -3.62 -37.51
CA TRP A 962 13.04 -3.50 -37.85
C TRP A 962 12.54 -2.04 -37.86
N ARG A 963 12.93 -1.22 -36.84
CA ARG A 963 12.54 0.20 -36.81
C ARG A 963 13.09 0.98 -38.00
N GLU A 964 14.36 0.72 -38.37
CA GLU A 964 15.07 1.42 -39.42
C GLU A 964 14.80 0.86 -40.83
N ALA A 965 14.21 -0.34 -40.92
CA ALA A 965 13.87 -0.95 -42.21
C ALA A 965 12.90 -0.08 -43.01
N ALA A 966 13.15 0.06 -44.33
CA ALA A 966 12.27 0.76 -45.24
C ALA A 966 10.93 0.04 -45.41
N GLU A 967 9.89 0.75 -45.83
CA GLU A 967 8.55 0.21 -45.88
C GLU A 967 8.40 -0.94 -46.90
N ASP A 968 9.18 -0.93 -48.00
CA ASP A 968 9.26 -2.02 -48.96
C ASP A 968 9.81 -3.32 -48.35
N VAL A 969 10.74 -3.22 -47.38
CA VAL A 969 11.26 -4.37 -46.64
C VAL A 969 10.21 -4.89 -45.61
N LYS A 970 9.40 -4.03 -45.00
CA LYS A 970 8.36 -4.40 -44.06
C LYS A 970 7.09 -4.93 -44.73
N ALA A 971 6.76 -4.44 -45.96
CA ALA A 971 5.53 -4.77 -46.67
C ALA A 971 5.28 -6.29 -46.80
N PRO A 972 6.27 -7.14 -47.15
CA PRO A 972 6.04 -8.60 -47.27
C PRO A 972 5.61 -9.23 -45.90
N TYR A 973 6.14 -8.75 -44.80
CA TYR A 973 5.80 -9.27 -43.46
C TYR A 973 4.42 -8.81 -43.02
N HIS A 974 4.02 -7.60 -43.37
CA HIS A 974 2.66 -7.11 -43.15
C HIS A 974 1.63 -7.87 -44.02
N ALA A 975 1.95 -8.13 -45.29
CA ALA A 975 1.12 -8.95 -46.17
C ALA A 975 0.95 -10.38 -45.64
N GLN A 976 2.05 -11.02 -45.21
CA GLN A 976 2.01 -12.36 -44.61
C GLN A 976 1.18 -12.37 -43.30
N MET A 977 1.24 -11.30 -42.49
CA MET A 977 0.42 -11.18 -41.32
C MET A 977 -1.08 -11.09 -41.65
N GLN A 978 -1.43 -10.32 -42.69
CA GLN A 978 -2.80 -10.18 -43.16
C GLN A 978 -3.35 -11.53 -43.68
N GLU A 979 -2.58 -12.24 -44.48
CA GLU A 979 -2.92 -13.60 -44.96
C GLU A 979 -3.15 -14.58 -43.80
N ARG A 980 -2.26 -14.56 -42.79
CA ARG A 980 -2.42 -15.39 -41.57
C ARG A 980 -3.65 -14.99 -40.76
N ARG A 981 -4.04 -13.73 -40.78
CA ARG A 981 -5.26 -13.27 -40.12
C ARG A 981 -6.49 -13.84 -40.78
N GLU A 982 -6.57 -13.75 -42.10
CA GLU A 982 -7.66 -14.30 -42.90
C GLU A 982 -7.73 -15.83 -42.75
N GLU A 983 -6.60 -16.49 -42.75
CA GLU A 983 -6.51 -17.93 -42.50
C GLU A 983 -6.99 -18.32 -41.09
N ASN A 984 -6.62 -17.55 -40.08
CA ASN A 984 -7.12 -17.78 -38.73
C ASN A 984 -8.64 -17.61 -38.62
N GLU A 985 -9.21 -16.62 -39.33
CA GLU A 985 -10.64 -16.38 -39.37
C GLU A 985 -11.37 -17.52 -40.08
N ARG A 986 -10.83 -17.97 -41.23
CA ARG A 986 -11.36 -19.09 -41.99
C ARG A 986 -11.38 -20.38 -41.17
N ARG A 987 -10.24 -20.76 -40.54
CA ARG A 987 -10.11 -21.97 -39.70
C ARG A 987 -11.02 -21.91 -38.49
N LEU A 988 -11.24 -20.74 -37.93
CA LEU A 988 -12.14 -20.55 -36.80
C LEU A 988 -13.61 -20.72 -37.20
N GLU A 989 -13.97 -20.24 -38.40
CA GLU A 989 -15.32 -20.39 -38.90
C GLU A 989 -15.62 -21.85 -39.33
N GLU A 990 -14.69 -22.54 -39.98
CA GLU A 990 -14.80 -23.99 -40.28
C GLU A 990 -15.01 -24.79 -38.97
N TRP A 991 -14.21 -24.51 -37.95
CA TRP A 991 -14.39 -25.15 -36.66
C TRP A 991 -15.73 -24.84 -36.00
N ARG A 992 -16.28 -23.63 -36.12
CA ARG A 992 -17.60 -23.27 -35.61
C ARG A 992 -18.68 -24.09 -36.29
N GLN A 993 -18.59 -24.26 -37.59
CA GLN A 993 -19.57 -25.05 -38.37
C GLN A 993 -19.50 -26.53 -38.01
N GLU A 994 -18.29 -27.10 -37.86
CA GLU A 994 -18.10 -28.48 -37.43
C GLU A 994 -18.62 -28.69 -35.97
N MET A 995 -18.36 -27.76 -35.09
CA MET A 995 -18.83 -27.81 -33.70
C MET A 995 -20.37 -27.74 -33.62
N GLU A 996 -21.00 -26.94 -34.47
CA GLU A 996 -22.45 -26.84 -34.49
C GLU A 996 -23.10 -28.11 -35.04
N GLN A 997 -22.51 -28.70 -36.10
CA GLN A 997 -22.93 -30.02 -36.62
C GLN A 997 -22.73 -31.11 -35.55
N TYR A 998 -21.60 -31.09 -34.81
CA TYR A 998 -21.33 -32.02 -33.72
C TYR A 998 -22.40 -31.91 -32.63
N LYS A 999 -22.72 -30.70 -32.20
CA LYS A 999 -23.77 -30.46 -31.19
C LYS A 999 -25.15 -30.96 -31.60
N ARG A 1000 -25.54 -30.79 -32.85
CA ARG A 1000 -26.81 -31.32 -33.42
C ARG A 1000 -26.81 -32.85 -33.34
N ARG A 1001 -25.75 -33.50 -33.78
CA ARG A 1001 -25.62 -34.96 -33.72
C ARG A 1001 -25.64 -35.49 -32.28
N VAL A 1002 -25.01 -34.77 -31.33
CA VAL A 1002 -25.06 -35.06 -29.89
C VAL A 1002 -26.47 -34.95 -29.35
N ALA A 1003 -27.22 -33.94 -29.75
CA ALA A 1003 -28.62 -33.76 -29.31
C ALA A 1003 -29.51 -34.90 -29.86
N GLU A 1004 -29.41 -35.26 -31.12
CA GLU A 1004 -30.14 -36.34 -31.78
C GLU A 1004 -29.82 -37.68 -31.13
N GLU A 1005 -28.54 -37.98 -30.89
CA GLU A 1005 -28.07 -39.23 -30.28
C GLU A 1005 -28.48 -39.35 -28.81
N LYS A 1006 -28.45 -38.25 -28.10
CA LYS A 1006 -28.94 -38.16 -26.73
C LYS A 1006 -30.43 -38.46 -26.63
N GLU A 1007 -31.24 -37.91 -27.51
CA GLU A 1007 -32.69 -38.15 -27.56
C GLU A 1007 -32.96 -39.61 -27.94
N ARG A 1008 -32.20 -40.16 -28.90
CA ARG A 1008 -32.32 -41.54 -29.30
C ARG A 1008 -32.05 -42.51 -28.15
N TRP A 1009 -30.89 -42.29 -27.50
CA TRP A 1009 -30.42 -43.15 -26.38
C TRP A 1009 -31.39 -43.09 -25.19
N ILE A 1010 -31.92 -41.90 -24.83
CA ILE A 1010 -32.91 -41.73 -23.75
C ILE A 1010 -34.22 -42.45 -24.09
N ARG A 1011 -34.65 -42.41 -25.34
CA ARG A 1011 -35.83 -43.10 -25.80
C ARG A 1011 -35.68 -44.64 -25.73
N GLU A 1012 -34.52 -45.16 -26.11
CA GLU A 1012 -34.19 -46.58 -26.05
C GLU A 1012 -33.88 -47.07 -24.64
N ASN A 1013 -33.43 -46.20 -23.75
CA ASN A 1013 -33.07 -46.50 -22.38
C ASN A 1013 -33.80 -45.54 -21.40
N PRO A 1014 -35.10 -45.61 -21.22
CA PRO A 1014 -35.81 -44.81 -20.21
C PRO A 1014 -35.22 -45.08 -18.84
N PHE A 1015 -35.03 -44.00 -18.05
CA PHE A 1015 -34.29 -44.05 -16.76
C PHE A 1015 -34.81 -45.16 -15.83
N GLU A 1016 -36.12 -45.27 -15.68
CA GLU A 1016 -36.73 -46.26 -14.78
C GLU A 1016 -36.53 -47.72 -15.28
N GLU A 1017 -36.50 -47.96 -16.56
CA GLU A 1017 -36.22 -49.27 -17.15
C GLU A 1017 -34.71 -49.61 -17.07
N TRP A 1018 -33.86 -48.65 -17.37
CA TRP A 1018 -32.42 -48.76 -17.26
C TRP A 1018 -32.02 -49.06 -15.81
N ARG A 1019 -32.65 -48.39 -14.84
CA ARG A 1019 -32.45 -48.59 -13.41
C ARG A 1019 -32.88 -49.97 -12.95
N ARG A 1020 -33.95 -50.55 -13.52
CA ARG A 1020 -34.42 -51.93 -13.19
C ARG A 1020 -33.51 -53.01 -13.77
N ARG A 1021 -32.80 -52.75 -14.84
CA ARG A 1021 -31.90 -53.71 -15.50
C ARG A 1021 -30.52 -53.78 -14.83
N ARG A 1022 -30.18 -52.83 -13.96
CA ARG A 1022 -28.96 -52.76 -13.17
C ARG A 1022 -29.24 -52.95 -11.67
#